data_e8b9ca1dbb0991c31c3257841d33249e
#
_entry.id   e8b9ca1dbb0991c31c3257841d33249e
#
_cell.length_a   1.000
_cell.length_b   1.000
_cell.length_c   1.000
_cell.angle_alpha   90.00
_cell.angle_beta   90.00
_cell.angle_gamma   90.00
#
_symmetry.space_group_name_H-M   'P 1'
#
loop_
_entity.id
_entity.type
_entity.pdbx_description
1 polymer ?
#
loop_
_entity_poly.entity_id
_entity_poly.type
_entity_poly.pdbx_seq_one_letter_code
_entity_poly.pdbx_strand_id
1 'polypeptide(L)'
;MKIRNKYIYTLMGLCVAPLAVSAQVTLSDKESQKVDLGYGVEQSEFLTTAAATTITAEELRRTSAISLADALYGKLPGLNAFQNTGFKGEEGRGATFNIRGVQTTGEKDILILVDGVERPLDRLTVEEVESVTVLKDAAAVALYGHEAINGVLLVKTKHGNKDGKYHFKVGASHKIQFNPQMADMVSAYDYANALNRARQNDGLAPAYTSAELQKFIDGSDPLVYPNVNWKDEVFKNTAHESNAYLSFFGGTDKVQYYTQLDYTDARGLYKNPDQGDWNSQLKYSKANIRANVDFEVSNTTRVSANILGILMETNGVPNVNSSDAWWHLYKVPALAFPIRTAGGVWGGSQTYGDFNLLAKSQGAGFMKTHQRQIWANMTLEQDLDVITEGLKFYVGASYDNSSNTIETRTKGYQYGWNYYSNGVMQETVMGTVEDKLTFNHWVDTQWRIATFNAGLKYALQLNNGDNFGANANYNMKSEIRDGQSNTWYRANWQLALHYDHANRLMADVVLAANGSNRSYPAKWAFSPTIGLGYIFANNPDGILNYGKVRLSGGIQHTDYVPAAGLWLARWSNSHGQFWYGTNFQSSWGAFLTQFPTDDFAQETAYKANFGTDLRIANALDVTFDVFYQQRRNILVSANSLNSAVVGIQSSYDDKGRVASYGMEIGLRYAKTFANGLNLNAGASFSTVKSEILEWIETPAYPNLSVVGGPADAERGLIALGFYKDQADIDNSPIQQFGQVKVGDIKYKDVNGDGVINENDYVAQDYGNTFPSLNYAFTFGAEYKGFGVNATFQGAGHQVKNLRYVDGVWGALSDNRNLSQEYYDNCFDIAGANALYPRLSTENVANNAQNSTIWYSNISWLKLRDCEVYYKLPAKVIEPLKVSSAKVFVQGQNLLSFDNIDAMDAENLNTGYPVMKSINLGLSVQF
;
A
#
# COMPACT_ATOMS: atom_id res chain seq x y z
N MET A 1 10.80 -5.90 -37.09
CA MET A 1 10.14 -6.72 -36.05
C MET A 1 10.53 -8.21 -36.06
N LYS A 2 11.62 -8.63 -36.69
CA LYS A 2 12.08 -10.05 -36.79
C LYS A 2 13.44 -10.34 -36.14
N ILE A 3 14.03 -9.39 -35.41
CA ILE A 3 15.39 -9.51 -34.85
C ILE A 3 15.43 -9.71 -33.32
N ARG A 4 14.34 -9.46 -32.61
CA ARG A 4 14.31 -9.53 -31.12
C ARG A 4 14.25 -10.95 -30.55
N ASN A 5 13.76 -11.94 -31.28
CA ASN A 5 13.60 -13.30 -30.75
C ASN A 5 14.90 -14.16 -30.81
N LYS A 6 15.94 -13.74 -31.52
CA LYS A 6 17.15 -14.54 -31.68
C LYS A 6 18.09 -14.52 -30.44
N TYR A 7 18.04 -13.48 -29.64
CA TYR A 7 18.94 -13.33 -28.50
C TYR A 7 18.46 -14.05 -27.23
N ILE A 8 17.16 -14.30 -27.08
CA ILE A 8 16.60 -15.01 -25.91
C ILE A 8 16.93 -16.51 -25.96
N TYR A 9 16.92 -17.11 -27.14
CA TYR A 9 17.29 -18.53 -27.30
C TYR A 9 18.81 -18.78 -27.20
N THR A 10 19.63 -17.78 -27.42
CA THR A 10 21.10 -17.90 -27.32
C THR A 10 21.55 -17.83 -25.85
N LEU A 11 20.83 -17.13 -24.96
CA LEU A 11 21.08 -17.12 -23.50
C LEU A 11 20.67 -18.43 -22.82
N MET A 12 19.61 -19.10 -23.30
CA MET A 12 19.18 -20.39 -22.73
C MET A 12 20.08 -21.57 -23.14
N GLY A 13 20.83 -21.44 -24.24
CA GLY A 13 21.70 -22.50 -24.76
C GLY A 13 23.11 -22.56 -24.14
N LEU A 14 23.51 -21.58 -23.34
CA LEU A 14 24.89 -21.48 -22.81
C LEU A 14 25.09 -22.07 -21.40
N CYS A 15 24.06 -22.58 -20.75
CA CYS A 15 24.12 -23.05 -19.36
C CYS A 15 24.18 -24.56 -19.14
N VAL A 16 24.33 -25.36 -20.20
CA VAL A 16 24.47 -26.82 -20.04
C VAL A 16 25.85 -27.27 -20.54
N ALA A 17 26.90 -26.81 -19.86
CA ALA A 17 28.17 -27.52 -19.84
C ALA A 17 28.13 -28.58 -18.73
N PRO A 18 28.59 -29.83 -18.93
CA PRO A 18 28.67 -30.79 -17.83
C PRO A 18 29.71 -30.29 -16.84
N LEU A 19 29.20 -29.69 -15.74
CA LEU A 19 30.03 -29.31 -14.62
C LEU A 19 30.46 -30.56 -13.87
N ALA A 20 31.76 -30.84 -13.85
CA ALA A 20 32.31 -31.93 -13.07
C ALA A 20 32.14 -31.60 -11.56
N VAL A 21 31.15 -32.19 -10.93
CA VAL A 21 30.90 -32.06 -9.50
C VAL A 21 31.75 -33.12 -8.80
N SER A 22 32.92 -32.75 -8.32
CA SER A 22 33.90 -33.69 -7.80
C SER A 22 34.22 -33.60 -6.32
N ALA A 23 33.72 -32.58 -5.61
CA ALA A 23 33.99 -32.40 -4.19
C ALA A 23 32.76 -31.89 -3.43
N GLN A 24 32.48 -32.47 -2.27
CA GLN A 24 31.45 -31.99 -1.35
C GLN A 24 31.83 -30.63 -0.77
N VAL A 25 30.88 -29.72 -0.70
CA VAL A 25 31.00 -28.42 -0.04
C VAL A 25 30.62 -28.59 1.43
N THR A 26 31.47 -28.15 2.34
CA THR A 26 31.18 -28.16 3.78
C THR A 26 30.69 -26.79 4.18
N LEU A 27 29.48 -26.72 4.74
CA LEU A 27 28.88 -25.47 5.23
C LEU A 27 29.40 -25.15 6.62
N SER A 28 29.68 -23.87 6.91
CA SER A 28 30.03 -23.39 8.24
C SER A 28 28.77 -23.13 9.09
N ASP A 29 28.94 -23.10 10.43
CA ASP A 29 27.81 -22.84 11.36
C ASP A 29 27.12 -21.48 11.12
N LYS A 30 27.81 -20.52 10.50
CA LYS A 30 27.21 -19.22 10.08
C LYS A 30 26.29 -19.32 8.86
N GLU A 31 26.35 -20.43 8.13
CA GLU A 31 25.59 -20.73 6.92
C GLU A 31 24.28 -21.46 7.22
N SER A 32 23.94 -21.65 8.50
CA SER A 32 22.75 -22.37 8.94
C SER A 32 21.48 -21.52 8.96
N GLN A 33 21.51 -20.27 8.49
CA GLN A 33 20.30 -19.44 8.41
C GLN A 33 19.31 -20.06 7.45
N LYS A 34 18.14 -20.42 7.96
CA LYS A 34 17.09 -21.06 7.19
C LYS A 34 16.13 -20.04 6.60
N VAL A 35 15.73 -20.27 5.37
CA VAL A 35 14.64 -19.59 4.68
C VAL A 35 13.42 -20.46 4.80
N ASP A 36 12.35 -19.91 5.36
CA ASP A 36 11.05 -20.56 5.39
C ASP A 36 10.38 -20.34 4.03
N LEU A 37 10.08 -21.42 3.32
CA LEU A 37 9.36 -21.43 2.05
C LEU A 37 7.88 -21.80 2.25
N GLY A 38 7.45 -21.99 3.51
CA GLY A 38 6.08 -22.30 3.91
C GLY A 38 5.72 -23.77 3.98
N TYR A 39 4.61 -24.04 4.64
CA TYR A 39 4.10 -25.41 4.90
C TYR A 39 5.17 -26.35 5.45
N GLY A 40 6.12 -25.76 6.24
CA GLY A 40 7.22 -26.47 6.86
C GLY A 40 8.36 -26.90 5.91
N VAL A 41 8.42 -26.35 4.72
CA VAL A 41 9.59 -26.44 3.83
C VAL A 41 10.57 -25.35 4.26
N GLU A 42 11.65 -25.75 4.93
CA GLU A 42 12.74 -24.86 5.31
C GLU A 42 14.01 -25.30 4.58
N GLN A 43 14.70 -24.35 3.96
CA GLN A 43 15.97 -24.57 3.28
C GLN A 43 17.03 -23.64 3.84
N SER A 44 18.30 -24.06 3.86
CA SER A 44 19.38 -23.11 4.13
C SER A 44 19.40 -22.00 3.09
N GLU A 45 19.63 -20.75 3.51
CA GLU A 45 19.75 -19.62 2.59
C GLU A 45 20.81 -19.87 1.50
N PHE A 46 21.87 -20.60 1.85
CA PHE A 46 22.92 -20.96 0.90
C PHE A 46 22.54 -22.08 -0.08
N LEU A 47 21.64 -22.98 0.31
CA LEU A 47 21.22 -24.12 -0.53
C LEU A 47 19.92 -23.85 -1.28
N THR A 48 19.16 -22.83 -0.94
CA THR A 48 17.89 -22.54 -1.64
C THR A 48 18.12 -22.08 -3.07
N THR A 49 17.31 -22.57 -3.99
CA THR A 49 17.23 -22.10 -5.38
C THR A 49 16.29 -20.89 -5.52
N ALA A 50 15.50 -20.62 -4.48
CA ALA A 50 14.48 -19.58 -4.46
C ALA A 50 15.08 -18.17 -4.31
N ALA A 51 14.48 -17.19 -4.97
CA ALA A 51 14.77 -15.78 -4.75
C ALA A 51 14.00 -15.28 -3.53
N ALA A 52 14.64 -15.35 -2.37
CA ALA A 52 14.08 -14.98 -1.07
C ALA A 52 14.98 -13.98 -0.34
N THR A 53 14.39 -13.13 0.50
CA THR A 53 15.11 -12.18 1.35
C THR A 53 14.44 -12.13 2.71
N THR A 54 15.22 -12.29 3.78
CA THR A 54 14.72 -12.29 5.16
C THR A 54 15.30 -11.15 5.98
N ILE A 55 14.45 -10.51 6.80
CA ILE A 55 14.85 -9.54 7.82
C ILE A 55 14.46 -10.06 9.20
N THR A 56 15.33 -9.81 10.18
CA THR A 56 15.13 -10.25 11.55
C THR A 56 14.40 -9.23 12.41
N ALA A 57 13.84 -9.70 13.54
CA ALA A 57 13.21 -8.83 14.53
C ALA A 57 14.11 -7.70 15.03
N GLU A 58 15.43 -7.93 15.15
CA GLU A 58 16.36 -6.90 15.61
C GLU A 58 16.48 -5.75 14.62
N GLU A 59 16.57 -6.06 13.33
CA GLU A 59 16.62 -5.06 12.26
C GLU A 59 15.28 -4.32 12.11
N LEU A 60 14.14 -5.01 12.30
CA LEU A 60 12.82 -4.40 12.29
C LEU A 60 12.62 -3.36 13.40
N ARG A 61 13.18 -3.58 14.60
CA ARG A 61 13.05 -2.66 15.73
C ARG A 61 13.84 -1.35 15.61
N ARG A 62 14.59 -1.14 14.54
CA ARG A 62 15.36 0.10 14.28
C ARG A 62 14.48 1.21 13.69
N THR A 63 13.19 1.23 14.00
CA THR A 63 12.21 2.21 13.52
C THR A 63 11.34 2.70 14.67
N SER A 64 10.75 3.88 14.51
CA SER A 64 9.70 4.39 15.39
C SER A 64 8.31 3.85 15.06
N ALA A 65 8.17 3.02 14.03
CA ALA A 65 6.92 2.40 13.67
C ALA A 65 6.51 1.35 14.69
N ILE A 66 5.27 1.41 15.15
CA ILE A 66 4.69 0.41 16.05
C ILE A 66 4.09 -0.74 15.23
N SER A 67 3.38 -0.42 14.16
CA SER A 67 2.82 -1.39 13.22
C SER A 67 3.93 -2.06 12.40
N LEU A 68 3.83 -3.37 12.19
CA LEU A 68 4.76 -4.11 11.32
C LEU A 68 4.71 -3.58 9.88
N ALA A 69 3.53 -3.21 9.38
CA ALA A 69 3.38 -2.69 8.03
C ALA A 69 4.27 -1.46 7.79
N ASP A 70 4.26 -0.51 8.74
CA ASP A 70 5.06 0.72 8.66
C ASP A 70 6.56 0.48 8.93
N ALA A 71 6.91 -0.61 9.58
CA ALA A 71 8.30 -0.95 9.88
C ALA A 71 9.07 -1.48 8.67
N LEU A 72 8.40 -1.80 7.56
CA LEU A 72 9.01 -2.44 6.39
C LEU A 72 9.51 -1.45 5.33
N TYR A 73 9.28 -0.15 5.48
CA TYR A 73 9.71 0.84 4.51
C TYR A 73 11.24 0.81 4.26
N GLY A 74 11.63 0.49 3.02
CA GLY A 74 13.03 0.49 2.58
C GLY A 74 13.94 -0.54 3.23
N LYS A 75 13.41 -1.58 3.90
CA LYS A 75 14.22 -2.54 4.68
C LYS A 75 14.49 -3.86 3.99
N LEU A 76 13.63 -4.29 3.08
CA LEU A 76 13.73 -5.60 2.42
C LEU A 76 13.99 -5.43 0.92
N PRO A 77 15.14 -5.85 0.40
CA PRO A 77 15.39 -5.91 -1.04
C PRO A 77 14.34 -6.72 -1.78
N GLY A 78 13.72 -6.10 -2.82
CA GLY A 78 12.66 -6.70 -3.62
C GLY A 78 11.25 -6.51 -3.06
N LEU A 79 11.07 -5.98 -1.86
CA LEU A 79 9.79 -5.49 -1.35
C LEU A 79 9.73 -3.96 -1.47
N ASN A 80 8.79 -3.46 -2.24
CA ASN A 80 8.47 -2.05 -2.29
C ASN A 80 7.30 -1.80 -1.33
N ALA A 81 7.51 -0.94 -0.35
CA ALA A 81 6.52 -0.55 0.65
C ALA A 81 6.34 0.96 0.62
N PHE A 82 5.09 1.44 0.47
CA PHE A 82 4.75 2.85 0.32
C PHE A 82 3.76 3.28 1.39
N GLN A 83 3.92 4.50 1.89
CA GLN A 83 3.05 5.08 2.91
C GLN A 83 1.85 5.76 2.27
N ASN A 84 0.63 5.24 2.50
CA ASN A 84 -0.60 5.78 1.92
C ASN A 84 -1.27 6.85 2.77
N THR A 85 -1.04 6.88 4.08
CA THR A 85 -1.69 7.81 5.01
C THR A 85 -0.81 8.07 6.22
N GLY A 86 -1.00 9.21 6.87
CA GLY A 86 -0.41 9.50 8.17
C GLY A 86 -1.21 8.96 9.36
N PHE A 87 -2.45 8.54 9.15
CA PHE A 87 -3.33 8.04 10.21
C PHE A 87 -3.37 6.50 10.25
N LYS A 88 -3.40 5.97 11.46
CA LYS A 88 -3.48 4.54 11.73
C LYS A 88 -4.87 4.22 12.29
N GLY A 89 -5.62 3.35 11.71
CA GLY A 89 -6.91 2.95 12.27
C GLY A 89 -7.98 2.61 11.25
N GLU A 90 -7.77 2.93 9.99
CA GLU A 90 -8.66 2.48 8.92
C GLU A 90 -8.12 1.19 8.31
N GLU A 91 -8.96 0.16 8.27
CA GLU A 91 -8.63 -1.11 7.62
C GLU A 91 -8.35 -0.88 6.11
N GLY A 92 -7.24 -1.45 5.62
CA GLY A 92 -6.84 -1.32 4.21
C GLY A 92 -6.20 0.00 3.81
N ARG A 93 -6.01 0.97 4.72
CA ARG A 93 -5.33 2.24 4.43
C ARG A 93 -3.90 2.32 4.99
N GLY A 94 -3.33 1.20 5.42
CA GLY A 94 -1.95 1.10 5.84
C GLY A 94 -0.94 1.25 4.69
N ALA A 95 0.26 0.70 4.89
CA ALA A 95 1.26 0.64 3.82
C ALA A 95 0.78 -0.21 2.64
N THR A 96 1.06 0.24 1.42
CA THR A 96 0.89 -0.57 0.20
C THR A 96 2.18 -1.31 -0.10
N PHE A 97 2.05 -2.58 -0.46
CA PHE A 97 3.17 -3.45 -0.77
C PHE A 97 3.15 -3.90 -2.22
N ASN A 98 4.33 -3.99 -2.80
CA ASN A 98 4.50 -4.50 -4.15
C ASN A 98 5.82 -5.27 -4.28
N ILE A 99 5.81 -6.35 -5.05
CA ILE A 99 7.01 -7.12 -5.42
C ILE A 99 7.12 -7.08 -6.94
N ARG A 100 8.25 -6.56 -7.46
CA ARG A 100 8.56 -6.51 -8.89
C ARG A 100 7.57 -5.71 -9.75
N GLY A 101 7.00 -4.62 -9.21
CA GLY A 101 6.19 -3.65 -9.96
C GLY A 101 4.85 -4.19 -10.47
N VAL A 102 4.28 -3.50 -11.45
CA VAL A 102 3.03 -3.89 -12.09
C VAL A 102 3.28 -5.01 -13.10
N GLN A 103 2.68 -6.16 -12.88
CA GLN A 103 2.89 -7.37 -13.67
C GLN A 103 1.66 -7.77 -14.51
N THR A 104 0.52 -7.16 -14.23
CA THR A 104 -0.78 -7.45 -14.86
C THR A 104 -1.66 -6.20 -14.79
N THR A 105 -2.71 -6.18 -15.57
CA THR A 105 -3.81 -5.20 -15.44
C THR A 105 -4.89 -5.64 -14.46
N GLY A 106 -4.85 -6.91 -14.00
CA GLY A 106 -5.74 -7.49 -13.01
C GLY A 106 -5.31 -7.22 -11.57
N GLU A 107 -5.39 -8.24 -10.71
CA GLU A 107 -5.01 -8.18 -9.29
C GLU A 107 -3.49 -7.97 -9.12
N LYS A 108 -3.12 -6.97 -8.33
CA LYS A 108 -1.72 -6.55 -8.13
C LYS A 108 -1.21 -6.82 -6.72
N ASP A 109 -2.09 -7.19 -5.79
CA ASP A 109 -1.75 -7.40 -4.39
C ASP A 109 -0.87 -8.64 -4.20
N ILE A 110 0.04 -8.55 -3.24
CA ILE A 110 0.87 -9.67 -2.82
C ILE A 110 0.16 -10.49 -1.74
N LEU A 111 0.47 -11.78 -1.65
CA LEU A 111 -0.04 -12.61 -0.56
C LEU A 111 0.76 -12.34 0.72
N ILE A 112 0.08 -12.02 1.81
CA ILE A 112 0.68 -11.77 3.12
C ILE A 112 0.25 -12.89 4.07
N LEU A 113 1.21 -13.63 4.59
CA LEU A 113 0.96 -14.73 5.50
C LEU A 113 1.63 -14.49 6.86
N VAL A 114 0.87 -14.66 7.92
CA VAL A 114 1.35 -14.63 9.31
C VAL A 114 1.17 -16.02 9.90
N ASP A 115 2.27 -16.68 10.22
CA ASP A 115 2.30 -18.07 10.69
C ASP A 115 1.51 -19.02 9.75
N GLY A 116 1.67 -18.80 8.42
CA GLY A 116 1.05 -19.60 7.36
C GLY A 116 -0.41 -19.29 7.04
N VAL A 117 -1.02 -18.27 7.65
CA VAL A 117 -2.41 -17.85 7.42
C VAL A 117 -2.44 -16.42 6.88
N GLU A 118 -3.30 -16.15 5.88
CA GLU A 118 -3.48 -14.81 5.31
C GLU A 118 -4.06 -13.84 6.34
N ARG A 119 -3.29 -12.80 6.68
CA ARG A 119 -3.61 -11.84 7.73
C ARG A 119 -3.02 -10.46 7.43
N PRO A 120 -3.71 -9.36 7.76
CA PRO A 120 -3.21 -8.01 7.53
C PRO A 120 -2.06 -7.63 8.46
N LEU A 121 -0.99 -7.01 7.93
CA LEU A 121 0.22 -6.64 8.69
C LEU A 121 0.01 -5.50 9.68
N ASP A 122 -0.90 -4.58 9.41
CA ASP A 122 -1.17 -3.39 10.24
C ASP A 122 -1.74 -3.74 11.64
N ARG A 123 -2.17 -4.99 11.80
CA ARG A 123 -2.65 -5.53 13.08
C ARG A 123 -1.52 -5.96 13.99
N LEU A 124 -0.38 -6.36 13.42
CA LEU A 124 0.78 -6.79 14.19
C LEU A 124 1.63 -5.62 14.68
N THR A 125 2.25 -5.81 15.84
CA THR A 125 3.32 -4.92 16.33
C THR A 125 4.69 -5.53 16.02
N VAL A 126 5.70 -4.67 15.87
CA VAL A 126 7.08 -5.12 15.59
C VAL A 126 7.61 -6.07 16.67
N GLU A 127 7.14 -5.89 17.92
CA GLU A 127 7.60 -6.70 19.04
C GLU A 127 7.08 -8.15 19.02
N GLU A 128 5.99 -8.44 18.28
CA GLU A 128 5.43 -9.78 18.14
C GLU A 128 6.20 -10.66 17.13
N VAL A 129 7.01 -10.04 16.26
CA VAL A 129 7.59 -10.66 15.08
C VAL A 129 8.98 -11.21 15.35
N GLU A 130 9.28 -12.39 14.82
CA GLU A 130 10.59 -13.01 14.80
C GLU A 130 11.36 -12.66 13.51
N SER A 131 10.68 -12.82 12.36
CA SER A 131 11.26 -12.55 11.04
C SER A 131 10.20 -12.23 10.00
N VAL A 132 10.63 -11.58 8.93
CA VAL A 132 9.81 -11.35 7.73
C VAL A 132 10.63 -11.77 6.51
N THR A 133 10.04 -12.61 5.65
CA THR A 133 10.67 -13.13 4.43
C THR A 133 9.84 -12.76 3.21
N VAL A 134 10.49 -12.23 2.19
CA VAL A 134 9.90 -11.94 0.88
C VAL A 134 10.24 -13.06 -0.08
N LEU A 135 9.24 -13.65 -0.72
CA LEU A 135 9.36 -14.67 -1.75
C LEU A 135 8.95 -14.09 -3.11
N LYS A 136 9.83 -14.19 -4.12
CA LYS A 136 9.71 -13.39 -5.33
C LYS A 136 9.51 -14.18 -6.63
N ASP A 137 10.21 -15.28 -6.81
CA ASP A 137 10.24 -16.04 -8.05
C ASP A 137 9.30 -17.27 -8.03
N ALA A 138 9.22 -17.97 -9.15
CA ALA A 138 8.33 -19.10 -9.29
C ALA A 138 8.62 -20.22 -8.27
N ALA A 139 9.88 -20.54 -8.03
CA ALA A 139 10.29 -21.60 -7.10
C ALA A 139 9.90 -21.26 -5.66
N ALA A 140 10.02 -19.99 -5.26
CA ALA A 140 9.69 -19.52 -3.93
C ALA A 140 8.19 -19.53 -3.62
N VAL A 141 7.33 -19.19 -4.60
CA VAL A 141 5.89 -18.98 -4.34
C VAL A 141 5.00 -20.16 -4.76
N ALA A 142 5.57 -21.21 -5.35
CA ALA A 142 4.82 -22.33 -5.92
C ALA A 142 3.90 -23.05 -4.92
N LEU A 143 4.24 -23.03 -3.63
CA LEU A 143 3.50 -23.72 -2.57
C LEU A 143 2.23 -22.97 -2.13
N TYR A 144 1.96 -21.74 -2.61
CA TYR A 144 0.90 -20.91 -2.06
C TYR A 144 -0.32 -20.77 -2.98
N GLY A 145 -0.34 -21.47 -4.11
CA GLY A 145 -1.50 -21.54 -5.00
C GLY A 145 -1.80 -20.23 -5.74
N HIS A 146 -3.08 -19.99 -5.98
CA HIS A 146 -3.58 -18.89 -6.83
C HIS A 146 -3.23 -17.48 -6.32
N GLU A 147 -3.18 -17.28 -5.00
CA GLU A 147 -3.00 -15.96 -4.38
C GLU A 147 -1.55 -15.46 -4.43
N ALA A 148 -0.60 -16.37 -4.65
CA ALA A 148 0.83 -16.09 -4.58
C ALA A 148 1.45 -15.55 -5.88
N ILE A 149 0.66 -15.42 -6.93
CA ILE A 149 1.15 -15.11 -8.29
C ILE A 149 1.95 -13.80 -8.35
N ASN A 150 1.68 -12.82 -7.48
CA ASN A 150 2.38 -11.53 -7.40
C ASN A 150 3.53 -11.50 -6.38
N GLY A 151 3.82 -12.64 -5.73
CA GLY A 151 4.81 -12.75 -4.67
C GLY A 151 4.18 -12.95 -3.30
N VAL A 152 4.99 -13.34 -2.31
CA VAL A 152 4.53 -13.65 -0.96
C VAL A 152 5.39 -12.93 0.08
N LEU A 153 4.76 -12.42 1.12
CA LEU A 153 5.39 -11.90 2.32
C LEU A 153 5.05 -12.84 3.49
N LEU A 154 6.06 -13.53 4.01
CA LEU A 154 5.92 -14.43 5.15
C LEU A 154 6.32 -13.73 6.43
N VAL A 155 5.49 -13.75 7.42
CA VAL A 155 5.76 -13.25 8.77
C VAL A 155 5.74 -14.43 9.73
N LYS A 156 6.83 -14.58 10.46
CA LYS A 156 6.95 -15.54 11.55
C LYS A 156 6.86 -14.79 12.87
N THR A 157 5.98 -15.23 13.75
CA THR A 157 5.85 -14.62 15.08
C THR A 157 6.72 -15.34 16.11
N LYS A 158 7.01 -14.68 17.23
CA LYS A 158 7.91 -15.21 18.26
C LYS A 158 7.30 -16.40 19.01
N HIS A 159 8.15 -17.33 19.33
CA HIS A 159 7.87 -18.47 20.19
C HIS A 159 8.73 -18.42 21.48
N GLY A 160 8.52 -19.34 22.39
CA GLY A 160 9.30 -19.48 23.60
C GLY A 160 10.68 -20.08 23.37
N ASN A 161 11.53 -20.00 24.38
CA ASN A 161 12.89 -20.57 24.37
C ASN A 161 12.92 -21.93 25.10
N LYS A 162 13.91 -22.77 24.77
CA LYS A 162 14.16 -24.07 25.45
C LYS A 162 15.24 -23.98 26.55
N ASP A 163 15.52 -22.81 27.08
CA ASP A 163 16.65 -22.58 28.00
C ASP A 163 16.32 -22.89 29.48
N GLY A 164 15.12 -23.40 29.76
CA GLY A 164 14.66 -23.70 31.11
C GLY A 164 14.41 -22.47 31.98
N LYS A 165 14.44 -21.27 31.40
CA LYS A 165 14.26 -20.01 32.10
C LYS A 165 12.98 -19.31 31.65
N TYR A 166 12.51 -18.39 32.44
CA TYR A 166 11.46 -17.46 32.06
C TYR A 166 12.08 -16.07 31.91
N HIS A 167 11.62 -15.36 30.89
CA HIS A 167 12.04 -14.02 30.56
C HIS A 167 10.86 -13.08 30.58
N PHE A 168 11.10 -11.87 31.05
CA PHE A 168 10.11 -10.83 31.11
C PHE A 168 10.67 -9.58 30.44
N LYS A 169 9.94 -9.05 29.45
CA LYS A 169 10.35 -7.86 28.73
C LYS A 169 9.27 -6.80 28.80
N VAL A 170 9.65 -5.58 29.14
CA VAL A 170 8.78 -4.40 29.18
C VAL A 170 9.35 -3.33 28.29
N GLY A 171 8.50 -2.66 27.54
CA GLY A 171 8.88 -1.46 26.80
C GLY A 171 7.77 -0.44 26.79
N ALA A 172 8.18 0.82 26.72
CA ALA A 172 7.29 1.94 26.54
C ALA A 172 7.96 3.00 25.66
N SER A 173 7.14 3.64 24.83
CA SER A 173 7.59 4.75 24.00
C SER A 173 6.50 5.80 23.82
N HIS A 174 6.95 7.03 23.57
CA HIS A 174 6.07 8.16 23.26
C HIS A 174 6.60 8.90 22.05
N LYS A 175 5.75 9.01 21.04
CA LYS A 175 6.02 9.62 19.76
C LYS A 175 5.28 10.95 19.66
N ILE A 176 6.01 12.00 19.32
CA ILE A 176 5.49 13.31 18.93
C ILE A 176 5.58 13.42 17.42
N GLN A 177 4.46 13.61 16.78
CA GLN A 177 4.35 13.85 15.35
C GLN A 177 4.16 15.35 15.13
N PHE A 178 4.82 15.92 14.12
CA PHE A 178 4.83 17.35 13.86
C PHE A 178 4.97 17.66 12.38
N ASN A 179 4.75 18.92 12.01
CA ASN A 179 4.82 19.40 10.62
C ASN A 179 3.96 18.57 9.67
N PRO A 180 2.61 18.58 9.83
CA PRO A 180 1.72 17.91 8.90
C PRO A 180 1.88 18.52 7.50
N GLN A 181 2.17 17.68 6.51
CA GLN A 181 2.34 18.12 5.12
C GLN A 181 0.98 18.25 4.46
N MET A 182 0.43 19.46 4.53
CA MET A 182 -0.85 19.86 3.94
C MET A 182 -0.61 21.03 2.99
N ALA A 183 -1.30 21.02 1.85
CA ALA A 183 -1.25 22.16 0.94
C ALA A 183 -1.79 23.44 1.60
N ASP A 184 -1.20 24.57 1.26
CA ASP A 184 -1.65 25.87 1.69
C ASP A 184 -2.71 26.40 0.72
N MET A 185 -3.77 26.98 1.28
CA MET A 185 -4.84 27.65 0.54
C MET A 185 -4.63 29.14 0.59
N VAL A 186 -5.09 29.85 -0.46
CA VAL A 186 -4.96 31.31 -0.54
C VAL A 186 -5.78 32.01 0.53
N SER A 187 -5.39 33.26 0.86
CA SER A 187 -6.15 34.15 1.74
C SER A 187 -7.50 34.55 1.12
N ALA A 188 -8.41 35.09 1.93
CA ALA A 188 -9.68 35.65 1.44
C ALA A 188 -9.48 36.72 0.38
N TYR A 189 -8.51 37.58 0.56
CA TYR A 189 -8.15 38.64 -0.41
C TYR A 189 -7.68 38.06 -1.73
N ASP A 190 -6.73 37.10 -1.68
CA ASP A 190 -6.19 36.49 -2.89
C ASP A 190 -7.25 35.68 -3.63
N TYR A 191 -8.12 34.93 -2.89
CA TYR A 191 -9.25 34.27 -3.48
C TYR A 191 -10.25 35.22 -4.17
N ALA A 192 -10.62 36.31 -3.49
CA ALA A 192 -11.55 37.29 -4.04
C ALA A 192 -10.97 38.00 -5.29
N ASN A 193 -9.67 38.26 -5.28
CA ASN A 193 -8.92 38.80 -6.42
C ASN A 193 -8.85 37.79 -7.58
N ALA A 194 -8.53 36.54 -7.27
CA ALA A 194 -8.54 35.46 -8.25
C ALA A 194 -9.93 35.25 -8.87
N LEU A 195 -10.99 35.31 -8.05
CA LEU A 195 -12.36 35.21 -8.53
C LEU A 195 -12.75 36.41 -9.45
N ASN A 196 -12.36 37.63 -9.09
CA ASN A 196 -12.57 38.78 -9.95
C ASN A 196 -11.83 38.64 -11.28
N ARG A 197 -10.59 38.15 -11.25
CA ARG A 197 -9.80 37.90 -12.45
C ARG A 197 -10.41 36.79 -13.31
N ALA A 198 -10.83 35.68 -12.69
CA ALA A 198 -11.52 34.59 -13.37
C ALA A 198 -12.79 35.06 -14.08
N ARG A 199 -13.63 35.85 -13.38
CA ARG A 199 -14.85 36.43 -13.95
C ARG A 199 -14.52 37.38 -15.11
N GLN A 200 -13.48 38.21 -14.99
CA GLN A 200 -13.02 39.05 -16.08
C GLN A 200 -12.58 38.24 -17.31
N ASN A 201 -11.84 37.15 -17.10
CA ASN A 201 -11.45 36.24 -18.18
C ASN A 201 -12.66 35.58 -18.86
N ASP A 202 -13.72 35.32 -18.10
CA ASP A 202 -14.97 34.77 -18.62
C ASP A 202 -15.94 35.83 -19.21
N GLY A 203 -15.57 37.11 -19.14
CA GLY A 203 -16.40 38.22 -19.67
C GLY A 203 -17.50 38.64 -18.71
N LEU A 204 -17.39 38.31 -17.43
CA LEU A 204 -18.34 38.64 -16.38
C LEU A 204 -17.88 39.86 -15.56
N ALA A 205 -18.82 40.55 -14.93
CA ALA A 205 -18.49 41.63 -13.99
C ALA A 205 -17.77 41.09 -12.75
N PRO A 206 -16.84 41.84 -12.13
CA PRO A 206 -16.21 41.43 -10.87
C PRO A 206 -17.24 41.07 -9.80
N ALA A 207 -16.91 40.10 -8.97
CA ALA A 207 -17.75 39.69 -7.83
C ALA A 207 -17.60 40.67 -6.66
N TYR A 208 -16.41 41.24 -6.49
CA TYR A 208 -16.05 42.14 -5.40
C TYR A 208 -15.54 43.47 -5.93
N THR A 209 -16.02 44.56 -5.34
CA THR A 209 -15.51 45.92 -5.57
C THR A 209 -14.17 46.13 -4.87
N SER A 210 -13.44 47.20 -5.26
CA SER A 210 -12.17 47.54 -4.57
C SER A 210 -12.37 47.86 -3.09
N ALA A 211 -13.52 48.44 -2.70
CA ALA A 211 -13.84 48.69 -1.29
C ALA A 211 -14.09 47.40 -0.49
N GLU A 212 -14.71 46.40 -1.10
CA GLU A 212 -14.91 45.07 -0.48
C GLU A 212 -13.60 44.30 -0.40
N LEU A 213 -12.76 44.34 -1.42
CA LEU A 213 -11.42 43.78 -1.40
C LEU A 213 -10.58 44.35 -0.25
N GLN A 214 -10.69 45.67 0.01
CA GLN A 214 -9.99 46.32 1.13
C GLN A 214 -10.43 45.77 2.48
N LYS A 215 -11.71 45.43 2.64
CA LYS A 215 -12.22 44.81 3.91
C LYS A 215 -11.61 43.45 4.24
N PHE A 216 -11.27 42.66 3.22
CA PHE A 216 -10.53 41.41 3.43
C PHE A 216 -9.08 41.65 3.90
N ILE A 217 -8.45 42.79 3.47
CA ILE A 217 -7.09 43.14 3.86
C ILE A 217 -7.05 43.66 5.29
N ASP A 218 -7.92 44.64 5.62
CA ASP A 218 -7.89 45.36 6.90
C ASP A 218 -8.71 44.66 8.00
N GLY A 219 -9.53 43.65 7.65
CA GLY A 219 -10.35 42.92 8.60
C GLY A 219 -11.42 43.75 9.28
N SER A 220 -11.85 44.88 8.67
CA SER A 220 -12.77 45.82 9.28
C SER A 220 -14.20 45.30 9.45
N ASP A 221 -14.57 44.22 8.75
CA ASP A 221 -15.92 43.65 8.77
C ASP A 221 -15.88 42.12 8.64
N PRO A 222 -15.34 41.44 9.65
CA PRO A 222 -15.04 39.98 9.55
C PRO A 222 -16.26 39.09 9.57
N LEU A 223 -17.46 39.59 9.89
CA LEU A 223 -18.71 38.86 9.87
C LEU A 223 -19.31 38.72 8.48
N VAL A 224 -19.07 39.70 7.60
CA VAL A 224 -19.55 39.70 6.23
C VAL A 224 -18.44 39.47 5.22
N TYR A 225 -17.23 39.91 5.54
CA TYR A 225 -16.01 39.71 4.75
C TYR A 225 -14.95 38.95 5.57
N PRO A 226 -15.20 37.68 5.88
CA PRO A 226 -14.31 36.83 6.72
C PRO A 226 -13.02 36.51 5.98
N ASN A 227 -11.97 36.25 6.76
CA ASN A 227 -10.71 35.69 6.31
C ASN A 227 -10.29 34.57 7.29
N VAL A 228 -10.82 33.37 7.12
CA VAL A 228 -10.63 32.24 8.03
C VAL A 228 -9.58 31.28 7.46
N ASN A 229 -8.45 31.17 8.14
CA ASN A 229 -7.51 30.08 7.86
C ASN A 229 -8.00 28.80 8.49
N TRP A 230 -8.77 28.01 7.76
CA TRP A 230 -9.39 26.76 8.24
C TRP A 230 -8.37 25.75 8.76
N LYS A 231 -7.17 25.71 8.16
CA LYS A 231 -6.08 24.82 8.59
C LYS A 231 -5.66 25.17 10.04
N ASP A 232 -5.41 26.44 10.29
CA ASP A 232 -4.96 26.91 11.61
C ASP A 232 -6.09 26.92 12.65
N GLU A 233 -7.34 27.12 12.24
CA GLU A 233 -8.47 27.11 13.18
C GLU A 233 -8.84 25.70 13.63
N VAL A 234 -8.81 24.74 12.73
CA VAL A 234 -9.31 23.36 12.98
C VAL A 234 -8.23 22.45 13.55
N PHE A 235 -6.97 22.59 13.09
CA PHE A 235 -5.93 21.62 13.35
C PHE A 235 -4.77 22.14 14.21
N LYS A 236 -4.22 21.24 15.01
CA LYS A 236 -2.94 21.43 15.72
C LYS A 236 -1.79 21.06 14.79
N ASN A 237 -0.61 21.59 15.09
CA ASN A 237 0.62 21.23 14.36
C ASN A 237 1.31 19.98 14.93
N THR A 238 0.78 19.39 16.02
CA THR A 238 1.34 18.21 16.66
C THR A 238 0.28 17.17 17.01
N ALA A 239 0.62 15.92 16.80
CA ALA A 239 -0.14 14.75 17.23
C ALA A 239 0.75 13.85 18.10
N HIS A 240 0.14 12.95 18.87
CA HIS A 240 0.84 12.13 19.85
C HIS A 240 0.46 10.67 19.70
N GLU A 241 1.44 9.77 19.85
CA GLU A 241 1.23 8.33 19.86
C GLU A 241 2.05 7.71 20.98
N SER A 242 1.44 6.88 21.80
CA SER A 242 2.10 6.16 22.90
C SER A 242 1.93 4.67 22.69
N ASN A 243 2.97 3.90 22.97
CA ASN A 243 2.92 2.44 22.99
C ASN A 243 3.55 1.92 24.27
N ALA A 244 2.96 0.86 24.81
CA ALA A 244 3.52 0.10 25.90
C ALA A 244 3.29 -1.39 25.65
N TYR A 245 4.29 -2.21 25.90
CA TYR A 245 4.18 -3.65 25.76
C TYR A 245 4.82 -4.41 26.92
N LEU A 246 4.29 -5.60 27.12
CA LEU A 246 4.72 -6.55 28.12
C LEU A 246 4.82 -7.92 27.45
N SER A 247 5.98 -8.55 27.47
CA SER A 247 6.17 -9.90 26.96
C SER A 247 6.67 -10.83 28.07
N PHE A 248 6.10 -12.03 28.12
CA PHE A 248 6.53 -13.11 29.01
C PHE A 248 6.77 -14.34 28.14
N PHE A 249 8.00 -14.86 28.19
CA PHE A 249 8.39 -15.97 27.34
C PHE A 249 9.43 -16.86 28.02
N GLY A 250 9.49 -18.09 27.58
CA GLY A 250 10.40 -19.08 28.13
C GLY A 250 9.97 -20.50 27.78
N GLY A 251 10.49 -21.47 28.49
CA GLY A 251 10.05 -22.84 28.35
C GLY A 251 11.11 -23.84 28.67
N THR A 252 10.76 -25.08 28.49
CA THR A 252 11.57 -26.28 28.63
C THR A 252 11.53 -27.10 27.35
N ASP A 253 12.17 -28.24 27.30
CA ASP A 253 12.05 -29.15 26.15
C ASP A 253 10.61 -29.62 25.92
N LYS A 254 9.75 -29.61 26.93
CA LYS A 254 8.37 -30.07 26.83
C LYS A 254 7.34 -28.99 26.51
N VAL A 255 7.57 -27.77 26.98
CA VAL A 255 6.62 -26.66 26.80
C VAL A 255 7.41 -25.39 26.58
N GLN A 256 7.11 -24.69 25.50
CA GLN A 256 7.64 -23.36 25.19
C GLN A 256 6.44 -22.41 25.05
N TYR A 257 6.59 -21.21 25.54
CA TYR A 257 5.51 -20.21 25.50
C TYR A 257 6.05 -18.82 25.27
N TYR A 258 5.29 -18.05 24.49
CA TYR A 258 5.45 -16.62 24.30
C TYR A 258 4.09 -15.95 24.46
N THR A 259 4.01 -15.02 25.37
CA THR A 259 2.78 -14.23 25.59
C THR A 259 3.14 -12.75 25.54
N GLN A 260 2.33 -11.95 24.85
CA GLN A 260 2.52 -10.51 24.78
C GLN A 260 1.20 -9.78 24.96
N LEU A 261 1.23 -8.72 25.74
CA LEU A 261 0.22 -7.67 25.82
C LEU A 261 0.85 -6.39 25.25
N ASP A 262 0.19 -5.80 24.26
CA ASP A 262 0.60 -4.54 23.63
C ASP A 262 -0.57 -3.56 23.64
N TYR A 263 -0.31 -2.30 23.98
CA TYR A 263 -1.31 -1.25 23.93
C TYR A 263 -0.75 -0.02 23.23
N THR A 264 -1.50 0.48 22.25
CA THR A 264 -1.20 1.70 21.51
C THR A 264 -2.35 2.70 21.68
N ASP A 265 -2.04 3.96 21.94
CA ASP A 265 -2.98 5.10 21.94
C ASP A 265 -2.41 6.20 21.06
N ALA A 266 -3.15 6.61 20.04
CA ALA A 266 -2.78 7.69 19.13
C ALA A 266 -3.89 8.75 19.10
N ARG A 267 -3.51 10.03 19.13
CA ARG A 267 -4.41 11.18 19.13
C ARG A 267 -4.07 12.10 17.97
N GLY A 268 -5.09 12.47 17.21
CA GLY A 268 -4.96 13.28 16.00
C GLY A 268 -4.88 14.79 16.26
N LEU A 269 -5.16 15.53 15.20
CA LEU A 269 -4.82 16.95 15.06
C LEU A 269 -5.95 17.92 15.44
N TYR A 270 -7.19 17.49 15.73
CA TYR A 270 -8.28 18.44 16.01
C TYR A 270 -8.00 19.33 17.23
N LYS A 271 -8.24 20.64 17.07
CA LYS A 271 -8.27 21.61 18.18
C LYS A 271 -9.60 21.55 18.91
N ASN A 272 -9.55 21.62 20.25
CA ASN A 272 -10.72 21.76 21.12
C ASN A 272 -11.85 20.73 20.83
N PRO A 273 -11.52 19.43 20.70
CA PRO A 273 -12.53 18.41 20.39
C PRO A 273 -13.36 18.01 21.60
N ASP A 274 -12.95 18.42 22.81
CA ASP A 274 -13.59 18.11 24.08
C ASP A 274 -14.71 19.12 24.36
N GLN A 275 -15.93 18.62 24.49
CA GLN A 275 -17.15 19.39 24.76
C GLN A 275 -17.74 19.08 26.15
N GLY A 276 -16.95 18.51 27.05
CA GLY A 276 -17.35 18.08 28.38
C GLY A 276 -18.03 16.71 28.36
N ASP A 277 -19.25 16.62 27.83
CA ASP A 277 -20.02 15.37 27.80
C ASP A 277 -19.53 14.38 26.68
N TRP A 278 -18.78 14.86 25.71
CA TRP A 278 -18.27 14.08 24.60
C TRP A 278 -17.01 14.68 23.98
N ASN A 279 -16.30 13.86 23.21
CA ASN A 279 -15.04 14.27 22.59
C ASN A 279 -14.96 13.67 21.18
N SER A 280 -14.77 14.51 20.18
CA SER A 280 -14.67 14.15 18.77
C SER A 280 -13.22 14.04 18.25
N GLN A 281 -12.21 14.05 19.14
CA GLN A 281 -10.83 13.90 18.72
C GLN A 281 -10.68 12.63 17.89
N LEU A 282 -9.97 12.75 16.79
CA LEU A 282 -9.53 11.58 16.07
C LEU A 282 -8.56 10.79 16.97
N LYS A 283 -9.04 9.67 17.48
CA LYS A 283 -8.30 8.81 18.40
C LYS A 283 -8.30 7.39 17.88
N TYR A 284 -7.17 6.73 18.00
CA TYR A 284 -6.99 5.32 17.72
C TYR A 284 -6.41 4.63 18.96
N SER A 285 -7.06 3.57 19.40
CA SER A 285 -6.56 2.73 20.48
C SER A 285 -6.57 1.28 20.02
N LYS A 286 -5.47 0.56 20.27
CA LYS A 286 -5.32 -0.87 19.93
C LYS A 286 -4.73 -1.63 21.10
N ALA A 287 -5.33 -2.75 21.44
CA ALA A 287 -4.78 -3.73 22.37
C ALA A 287 -4.63 -5.07 21.67
N ASN A 288 -3.41 -5.62 21.65
CA ASN A 288 -3.09 -6.95 21.16
C ASN A 288 -2.79 -7.87 22.35
N ILE A 289 -3.39 -9.04 22.39
CA ILE A 289 -3.11 -10.10 23.37
C ILE A 289 -2.75 -11.35 22.59
N ARG A 290 -1.45 -11.68 22.58
CA ARG A 290 -0.89 -12.85 21.90
C ARG A 290 -0.51 -13.95 22.87
N ALA A 291 -0.79 -15.18 22.53
CA ALA A 291 -0.28 -16.37 23.19
C ALA A 291 0.13 -17.42 22.13
N ASN A 292 1.41 -17.73 22.08
CA ASN A 292 1.97 -18.80 21.25
C ASN A 292 2.54 -19.87 22.21
N VAL A 293 2.09 -21.10 22.07
CA VAL A 293 2.50 -22.21 22.94
C VAL A 293 2.82 -23.43 22.09
N ASP A 294 3.97 -24.02 22.38
CA ASP A 294 4.44 -25.25 21.76
C ASP A 294 4.53 -26.33 22.83
N PHE A 295 3.92 -27.48 22.57
CA PHE A 295 3.92 -28.66 23.45
C PHE A 295 4.61 -29.83 22.77
N GLU A 296 5.65 -30.38 23.37
CA GLU A 296 6.18 -31.69 23.04
C GLU A 296 5.35 -32.73 23.83
N VAL A 297 4.23 -33.17 23.21
CA VAL A 297 3.28 -34.14 23.86
C VAL A 297 3.96 -35.47 24.10
N SER A 298 4.82 -35.87 23.14
CA SER A 298 5.69 -37.05 23.26
C SER A 298 7.03 -36.75 22.55
N ASN A 299 7.96 -37.65 22.56
CA ASN A 299 9.22 -37.51 21.82
C ASN A 299 9.04 -37.44 20.31
N THR A 300 7.86 -37.82 19.80
CA THR A 300 7.53 -37.86 18.38
C THR A 300 6.36 -36.96 17.99
N THR A 301 5.70 -36.32 18.97
CA THR A 301 4.49 -35.54 18.74
C THR A 301 4.65 -34.13 19.27
N ARG A 302 4.55 -33.12 18.41
CA ARG A 302 4.54 -31.70 18.77
C ARG A 302 3.21 -31.07 18.38
N VAL A 303 2.66 -30.24 19.27
CA VAL A 303 1.48 -29.42 19.05
C VAL A 303 1.84 -27.96 19.27
N SER A 304 1.56 -27.11 18.30
CA SER A 304 1.73 -25.65 18.39
C SER A 304 0.37 -24.97 18.30
N ALA A 305 0.09 -24.04 19.20
CA ALA A 305 -1.13 -23.25 19.22
C ALA A 305 -0.78 -21.77 19.31
N ASN A 306 -1.29 -20.98 18.36
CA ASN A 306 -1.07 -19.54 18.29
C ASN A 306 -2.42 -18.84 18.32
N ILE A 307 -2.60 -17.89 19.22
CA ILE A 307 -3.82 -17.11 19.39
C ILE A 307 -3.45 -15.64 19.49
N LEU A 308 -4.17 -14.79 18.75
CA LEU A 308 -4.10 -13.35 18.86
C LEU A 308 -5.49 -12.76 18.96
N GLY A 309 -5.78 -12.11 20.08
CA GLY A 309 -6.94 -11.25 20.25
C GLY A 309 -6.58 -9.80 19.99
N ILE A 310 -7.39 -9.11 19.17
CA ILE A 310 -7.18 -7.71 18.79
C ILE A 310 -8.44 -6.92 19.15
N LEU A 311 -8.26 -5.87 19.95
CA LEU A 311 -9.30 -4.91 20.27
C LEU A 311 -8.86 -3.55 19.74
N MET A 312 -9.64 -2.96 18.83
CA MET A 312 -9.35 -1.65 18.28
C MET A 312 -10.57 -0.74 18.43
N GLU A 313 -10.31 0.49 18.76
CA GLU A 313 -11.31 1.55 18.81
C GLU A 313 -10.78 2.78 18.09
N THR A 314 -11.58 3.31 17.16
CA THR A 314 -11.34 4.61 16.53
C THR A 314 -12.46 5.54 16.91
N ASN A 315 -12.14 6.78 17.29
CA ASN A 315 -13.08 7.84 17.55
C ASN A 315 -12.83 9.01 16.60
N GLY A 316 -13.88 9.72 16.21
CA GLY A 316 -13.76 10.86 15.31
C GLY A 316 -15.06 11.66 15.19
N VAL A 317 -15.08 12.58 14.24
CA VAL A 317 -16.23 13.43 13.92
C VAL A 317 -17.30 12.58 13.22
N PRO A 318 -18.59 12.71 13.58
CA PRO A 318 -19.64 11.92 12.97
C PRO A 318 -19.91 12.32 11.52
N ASN A 319 -20.29 11.35 10.71
CA ASN A 319 -20.61 11.52 9.28
C ASN A 319 -19.48 12.17 8.44
N VAL A 320 -18.27 12.19 8.98
CA VAL A 320 -17.06 12.69 8.33
C VAL A 320 -16.04 11.60 8.52
N ASN A 321 -15.81 10.78 7.51
CA ASN A 321 -14.69 9.86 7.57
C ASN A 321 -13.37 10.66 7.62
N SER A 322 -12.26 10.02 7.94
CA SER A 322 -10.99 10.74 8.09
C SER A 322 -10.57 11.50 6.83
N SER A 323 -10.99 11.05 5.65
CA SER A 323 -10.72 11.74 4.38
C SER A 323 -11.68 12.92 4.13
N ASP A 324 -12.92 12.89 4.58
CA ASP A 324 -13.90 13.96 4.33
C ASP A 324 -13.55 15.26 5.07
N ALA A 325 -12.96 15.18 6.27
CA ALA A 325 -12.50 16.35 7.01
C ALA A 325 -11.42 17.13 6.23
N TRP A 326 -10.48 16.41 5.61
CA TRP A 326 -9.44 17.00 4.78
C TRP A 326 -10.01 17.53 3.47
N TRP A 327 -10.94 16.81 2.88
CA TRP A 327 -11.63 17.25 1.67
C TRP A 327 -12.41 18.58 1.89
N HIS A 328 -13.08 18.76 3.05
CA HIS A 328 -13.73 20.02 3.40
C HIS A 328 -12.73 21.18 3.54
N LEU A 329 -11.53 20.93 4.09
CA LEU A 329 -10.45 21.91 4.19
C LEU A 329 -10.07 22.46 2.81
N TYR A 330 -9.96 21.57 1.80
CA TYR A 330 -9.60 21.95 0.44
C TYR A 330 -10.76 22.49 -0.39
N LYS A 331 -11.99 22.44 0.11
CA LYS A 331 -13.17 22.96 -0.61
C LYS A 331 -13.69 24.29 -0.12
N VAL A 332 -13.53 24.60 1.16
CA VAL A 332 -14.12 25.81 1.75
C VAL A 332 -13.11 26.97 1.72
N PRO A 333 -13.32 28.01 0.89
CA PRO A 333 -12.43 29.17 0.85
C PRO A 333 -12.42 29.94 2.17
N ALA A 334 -11.34 30.69 2.38
CA ALA A 334 -11.16 31.54 3.57
C ALA A 334 -12.26 32.59 3.73
N LEU A 335 -12.88 33.03 2.62
CA LEU A 335 -13.95 34.05 2.62
C LEU A 335 -15.36 33.44 2.68
N ALA A 336 -15.53 32.11 2.73
CA ALA A 336 -16.84 31.46 2.57
C ALA A 336 -17.86 31.86 3.64
N PHE A 337 -17.43 31.94 4.87
CA PHE A 337 -18.22 32.35 6.05
C PHE A 337 -17.32 32.55 7.27
N PRO A 338 -17.74 33.34 8.30
CA PRO A 338 -17.02 33.48 9.55
C PRO A 338 -17.14 32.18 10.37
N ILE A 339 -16.30 31.98 11.38
CA ILE A 339 -16.42 30.84 12.31
C ILE A 339 -17.79 30.83 12.99
N ARG A 340 -18.24 32.01 13.42
CA ARG A 340 -19.57 32.25 13.99
C ARG A 340 -20.16 33.55 13.47
N THR A 341 -21.46 33.58 13.36
CA THR A 341 -22.23 34.76 12.99
C THR A 341 -22.36 35.76 14.14
N ALA A 342 -22.94 36.94 13.89
CA ALA A 342 -23.25 37.92 14.91
C ALA A 342 -24.17 37.39 16.02
N GLY A 343 -25.12 36.54 15.67
CA GLY A 343 -26.00 35.86 16.65
C GLY A 343 -25.36 34.68 17.36
N GLY A 344 -24.11 34.35 17.08
CA GLY A 344 -23.34 33.29 17.75
C GLY A 344 -23.57 31.88 17.22
N VAL A 345 -24.39 31.68 16.18
CA VAL A 345 -24.55 30.39 15.51
C VAL A 345 -23.30 30.09 14.66
N TRP A 346 -23.12 28.83 14.30
CA TRP A 346 -21.98 28.44 13.46
C TRP A 346 -22.04 29.12 12.09
N GLY A 347 -20.90 29.54 11.57
CA GLY A 347 -20.82 30.07 10.21
C GLY A 347 -21.13 28.99 9.19
N GLY A 348 -21.87 29.37 8.15
CA GLY A 348 -22.22 28.60 6.98
C GLY A 348 -22.74 29.51 5.88
N SER A 349 -23.20 28.96 4.76
CA SER A 349 -23.77 29.74 3.69
C SER A 349 -24.72 28.91 2.83
N GLN A 350 -25.43 29.57 1.92
CA GLN A 350 -26.27 28.85 0.96
C GLN A 350 -25.45 27.98 0.01
N THR A 351 -24.22 28.42 -0.35
CA THR A 351 -23.34 27.69 -1.27
C THR A 351 -22.66 26.50 -0.61
N TYR A 352 -22.16 26.71 0.62
CA TYR A 352 -21.35 25.69 1.31
C TYR A 352 -22.12 24.94 2.42
N GLY A 353 -23.41 25.28 2.62
CA GLY A 353 -24.21 24.68 3.66
C GLY A 353 -23.58 24.79 5.04
N ASP A 354 -23.55 23.69 5.77
CA ASP A 354 -22.97 23.53 7.11
C ASP A 354 -21.51 22.99 7.07
N PHE A 355 -20.76 23.24 6.03
CA PHE A 355 -19.38 22.70 5.86
C PHE A 355 -18.33 23.37 6.77
N ASN A 356 -18.75 23.91 7.87
CA ASN A 356 -17.87 24.44 8.92
C ASN A 356 -17.24 23.30 9.71
N LEU A 357 -15.95 23.05 9.50
CA LEU A 357 -15.22 21.95 10.16
C LEU A 357 -15.18 22.08 11.70
N LEU A 358 -15.17 23.31 12.23
CA LEU A 358 -15.27 23.52 13.67
C LEU A 358 -16.67 23.15 14.19
N ALA A 359 -17.73 23.49 13.46
CA ALA A 359 -19.09 23.07 13.79
C ALA A 359 -19.22 21.54 13.76
N LYS A 360 -18.67 20.90 12.75
CA LYS A 360 -18.65 19.41 12.66
C LYS A 360 -17.91 18.79 13.86
N SER A 361 -16.74 19.32 14.23
CA SER A 361 -15.93 18.75 15.32
C SER A 361 -16.44 19.10 16.72
N GLN A 362 -17.11 20.24 16.89
CA GLN A 362 -17.51 20.77 18.22
C GLN A 362 -19.02 20.81 18.44
N GLY A 363 -19.84 20.66 17.40
CA GLY A 363 -21.29 20.80 17.46
C GLY A 363 -22.10 19.55 17.08
N ALA A 364 -21.53 18.65 16.28
CA ALA A 364 -22.27 17.54 15.67
C ALA A 364 -22.28 16.24 16.48
N GLY A 365 -21.46 16.11 17.52
CA GLY A 365 -21.30 14.87 18.29
C GLY A 365 -20.04 14.09 17.93
N PHE A 366 -20.09 12.75 17.97
CA PHE A 366 -18.94 11.89 17.66
C PHE A 366 -19.36 10.55 17.07
N MET A 367 -18.40 9.88 16.45
CA MET A 367 -18.52 8.52 15.91
C MET A 367 -17.41 7.66 16.51
N LYS A 368 -17.77 6.42 16.85
CA LYS A 368 -16.79 5.39 17.25
C LYS A 368 -16.92 4.18 16.35
N THR A 369 -15.75 3.59 16.02
CA THR A 369 -15.70 2.25 15.45
C THR A 369 -15.09 1.30 16.46
N HIS A 370 -15.72 0.13 16.63
CA HIS A 370 -15.21 -0.93 17.50
C HIS A 370 -14.90 -2.14 16.62
N GLN A 371 -13.61 -2.40 16.42
CA GLN A 371 -13.17 -3.56 15.67
C GLN A 371 -12.59 -4.61 16.62
N ARG A 372 -13.08 -5.83 16.48
CA ARG A 372 -12.65 -6.98 17.29
C ARG A 372 -12.28 -8.11 16.37
N GLN A 373 -11.07 -8.65 16.57
CA GLN A 373 -10.57 -9.76 15.77
C GLN A 373 -10.03 -10.84 16.68
N ILE A 374 -10.21 -12.07 16.26
CA ILE A 374 -9.55 -13.25 16.80
C ILE A 374 -8.87 -13.97 15.65
N TRP A 375 -7.59 -14.27 15.82
CA TRP A 375 -6.81 -15.14 14.96
C TRP A 375 -6.36 -16.34 15.78
N ALA A 376 -6.71 -17.52 15.34
CA ALA A 376 -6.35 -18.75 16.03
C ALA A 376 -5.88 -19.80 15.04
N ASN A 377 -4.71 -20.39 15.27
CA ASN A 377 -4.23 -21.53 14.51
C ASN A 377 -3.59 -22.55 15.42
N MET A 378 -3.75 -23.80 15.04
CA MET A 378 -3.15 -24.94 15.73
C MET A 378 -2.53 -25.87 14.68
N THR A 379 -1.33 -26.35 14.97
CA THR A 379 -0.65 -27.36 14.16
C THR A 379 -0.22 -28.52 15.03
N LEU A 380 -0.30 -29.71 14.47
CA LEU A 380 0.24 -30.94 15.04
C LEU A 380 1.27 -31.51 14.07
N GLU A 381 2.43 -31.86 14.57
CA GLU A 381 3.48 -32.57 13.85
C GLU A 381 3.76 -33.89 14.55
N GLN A 382 3.83 -34.96 13.78
CA GLN A 382 4.08 -36.34 14.24
C GLN A 382 5.23 -36.95 13.47
N ASP A 383 6.31 -37.31 14.15
CA ASP A 383 7.40 -38.07 13.58
C ASP A 383 6.93 -39.53 13.32
N LEU A 384 7.17 -39.99 12.10
CA LEU A 384 6.79 -41.32 11.62
C LEU A 384 8.03 -42.18 11.31
N ASP A 385 9.13 -41.97 12.05
CA ASP A 385 10.38 -42.72 11.92
C ASP A 385 10.17 -44.22 12.12
N VAL A 386 9.09 -44.61 12.79
CA VAL A 386 8.65 -46.04 12.91
C VAL A 386 8.31 -46.65 11.55
N ILE A 387 7.94 -45.87 10.55
CA ILE A 387 7.64 -46.33 9.19
C ILE A 387 8.90 -46.22 8.33
N THR A 388 9.51 -45.01 8.32
CA THR A 388 10.78 -44.77 7.67
C THR A 388 11.42 -43.53 8.29
N GLU A 389 12.73 -43.60 8.53
CA GLU A 389 13.52 -42.49 9.10
C GLU A 389 13.36 -41.22 8.30
N GLY A 390 13.11 -40.10 8.99
CA GLY A 390 12.94 -38.77 8.39
C GLY A 390 11.53 -38.47 7.83
N LEU A 391 10.56 -39.38 8.00
CA LEU A 391 9.17 -39.12 7.61
C LEU A 391 8.42 -38.46 8.76
N LYS A 392 7.68 -37.38 8.43
CA LYS A 392 6.82 -36.67 9.36
C LYS A 392 5.44 -36.43 8.74
N PHE A 393 4.41 -36.53 9.54
CA PHE A 393 3.06 -36.09 9.23
C PHE A 393 2.78 -34.78 9.93
N TYR A 394 2.09 -33.85 9.27
CA TYR A 394 1.59 -32.63 9.92
C TYR A 394 0.15 -32.34 9.50
N VAL A 395 -0.57 -31.73 10.41
CA VAL A 395 -1.91 -31.18 10.17
C VAL A 395 -2.08 -29.88 10.89
N GLY A 396 -2.70 -28.92 10.23
CA GLY A 396 -2.96 -27.58 10.76
C GLY A 396 -4.37 -27.12 10.44
N ALA A 397 -4.92 -26.31 11.33
CA ALA A 397 -6.19 -25.65 11.13
C ALA A 397 -6.12 -24.22 11.69
N SER A 398 -6.78 -23.28 11.02
CA SER A 398 -6.96 -21.94 11.54
C SER A 398 -8.42 -21.48 11.43
N TYR A 399 -8.79 -20.58 12.32
CA TYR A 399 -10.04 -19.87 12.26
C TYR A 399 -9.83 -18.41 12.69
N ASP A 400 -10.05 -17.51 11.77
CA ASP A 400 -9.93 -16.08 11.97
C ASP A 400 -11.29 -15.41 11.77
N ASN A 401 -11.62 -14.47 12.61
CA ASN A 401 -12.87 -13.72 12.57
C ASN A 401 -12.61 -12.24 12.86
N SER A 402 -13.32 -11.37 12.16
CA SER A 402 -13.35 -9.93 12.41
C SER A 402 -14.78 -9.42 12.39
N SER A 403 -15.07 -8.51 13.31
CA SER A 403 -16.32 -7.73 13.32
C SER A 403 -15.98 -6.27 13.59
N ASN A 404 -16.46 -5.40 12.72
CA ASN A 404 -16.40 -3.95 12.87
C ASN A 404 -17.80 -3.41 13.08
N THR A 405 -17.99 -2.67 14.18
CA THR A 405 -19.27 -2.03 14.50
C THR A 405 -19.07 -0.53 14.64
N ILE A 406 -20.03 0.23 14.14
CA ILE A 406 -20.05 1.69 14.21
C ILE A 406 -21.13 2.13 15.19
N GLU A 407 -20.73 3.01 16.10
CA GLU A 407 -21.60 3.76 17.00
C GLU A 407 -21.51 5.24 16.63
N THR A 408 -22.64 5.89 16.37
CA THR A 408 -22.71 7.33 16.21
C THR A 408 -23.59 7.96 17.28
N ARG A 409 -23.17 9.10 17.78
CA ARG A 409 -23.95 9.96 18.66
C ARG A 409 -23.93 11.37 18.06
N THR A 410 -25.02 11.74 17.43
CA THR A 410 -25.12 12.96 16.64
C THR A 410 -26.23 13.87 17.15
N LYS A 411 -26.07 15.17 16.95
CA LYS A 411 -27.11 16.16 17.17
C LYS A 411 -27.10 17.24 16.09
N GLY A 412 -28.23 17.82 15.83
CA GLY A 412 -28.38 18.98 14.96
C GLY A 412 -27.81 20.25 15.61
N TYR A 413 -27.30 21.13 14.79
CA TYR A 413 -26.87 22.47 15.18
C TYR A 413 -27.31 23.51 14.15
N GLN A 414 -27.43 24.78 14.57
CA GLN A 414 -27.72 25.90 13.68
C GLN A 414 -26.44 26.43 13.06
N TYR A 415 -26.56 26.83 11.80
CA TYR A 415 -25.53 27.55 11.06
C TYR A 415 -26.17 28.73 10.30
N GLY A 416 -25.36 29.71 9.91
CA GLY A 416 -25.87 30.88 9.22
C GLY A 416 -24.78 31.81 8.71
N TRP A 417 -25.20 32.94 8.14
CA TRP A 417 -24.33 33.98 7.62
C TRP A 417 -24.90 35.37 7.82
N ASN A 418 -24.00 36.37 7.89
CA ASN A 418 -24.37 37.75 7.94
C ASN A 418 -24.25 38.39 6.54
N TYR A 419 -25.13 39.34 6.25
CA TYR A 419 -25.11 40.12 5.03
C TYR A 419 -25.73 41.52 5.28
N TYR A 420 -25.45 42.47 4.39
CA TYR A 420 -26.08 43.78 4.44
C TYR A 420 -27.33 43.83 3.58
N SER A 421 -28.43 44.39 4.16
CA SER A 421 -29.63 44.76 3.45
C SER A 421 -29.97 46.21 3.82
N ASN A 422 -30.01 47.08 2.82
CA ASN A 422 -30.23 48.53 3.01
C ASN A 422 -29.28 49.18 4.06
N GLY A 423 -28.01 48.76 4.08
CA GLY A 423 -26.99 49.23 5.02
C GLY A 423 -27.10 48.72 6.45
N VAL A 424 -28.06 47.85 6.72
CA VAL A 424 -28.22 47.18 8.05
C VAL A 424 -27.78 45.75 7.95
N MET A 425 -26.94 45.33 8.89
CA MET A 425 -26.52 43.95 9.00
C MET A 425 -27.71 43.05 9.34
N GLN A 426 -27.90 42.03 8.56
CA GLN A 426 -28.92 40.97 8.73
C GLN A 426 -28.23 39.63 8.94
N GLU A 427 -28.95 38.70 9.50
CA GLU A 427 -28.49 37.31 9.70
C GLU A 427 -29.53 36.33 9.17
N THR A 428 -29.07 35.33 8.44
CA THR A 428 -29.89 34.16 8.06
C THR A 428 -29.40 32.97 8.87
N VAL A 429 -30.36 32.26 9.49
CA VAL A 429 -30.09 31.07 10.31
C VAL A 429 -30.81 29.87 9.72
N MET A 430 -30.10 28.77 9.59
CA MET A 430 -30.57 27.50 9.07
C MET A 430 -30.29 26.39 10.09
N GLY A 431 -30.93 25.24 9.89
CA GLY A 431 -30.78 24.09 10.77
C GLY A 431 -31.56 24.21 12.08
N THR A 432 -31.57 23.16 12.84
CA THR A 432 -32.25 23.02 14.14
C THR A 432 -31.26 22.62 15.21
N VAL A 433 -31.39 23.19 16.39
CA VAL A 433 -30.63 22.76 17.56
C VAL A 433 -31.34 21.56 18.19
N GLU A 434 -30.59 20.52 18.43
CA GLU A 434 -31.02 19.37 19.23
C GLU A 434 -30.25 19.36 20.57
N ASP A 435 -30.99 19.25 21.67
CA ASP A 435 -30.38 19.26 23.00
C ASP A 435 -29.71 17.94 23.36
N LYS A 436 -30.14 16.84 22.73
CA LYS A 436 -29.67 15.48 23.04
C LYS A 436 -29.00 14.84 21.82
N LEU A 437 -28.00 14.02 22.11
CA LEU A 437 -27.35 13.19 21.11
C LEU A 437 -28.26 12.02 20.72
N THR A 438 -28.55 11.88 19.45
CA THR A 438 -29.23 10.71 18.87
C THR A 438 -28.23 9.57 18.70
N PHE A 439 -28.58 8.39 19.21
CA PHE A 439 -27.75 7.20 19.15
C PHE A 439 -28.15 6.31 17.96
N ASN A 440 -27.18 5.92 17.16
CA ASN A 440 -27.29 4.87 16.17
C ASN A 440 -26.13 3.90 16.29
N HIS A 441 -26.40 2.63 16.00
CA HIS A 441 -25.41 1.57 16.03
C HIS A 441 -25.72 0.53 14.95
N TRP A 442 -24.66 0.09 14.23
CA TRP A 442 -24.80 -0.96 13.21
C TRP A 442 -23.49 -1.73 13.06
N VAL A 443 -23.60 -2.93 12.50
CA VAL A 443 -22.44 -3.68 12.02
C VAL A 443 -22.02 -3.12 10.68
N ASP A 444 -20.76 -2.73 10.55
CA ASP A 444 -20.21 -2.17 9.32
C ASP A 444 -19.63 -3.27 8.42
N THR A 445 -18.69 -4.03 8.94
CA THR A 445 -18.06 -5.12 8.20
C THR A 445 -17.86 -6.36 9.08
N GLN A 446 -17.98 -7.52 8.46
CA GLN A 446 -17.67 -8.81 9.09
C GLN A 446 -16.99 -9.71 8.08
N TRP A 447 -15.99 -10.46 8.54
CA TRP A 447 -15.40 -11.51 7.73
C TRP A 447 -14.93 -12.69 8.61
N ARG A 448 -14.84 -13.84 7.98
CA ARG A 448 -14.24 -15.03 8.59
C ARG A 448 -13.46 -15.80 7.55
N ILE A 449 -12.30 -16.30 7.98
CA ILE A 449 -11.42 -17.13 7.18
C ILE A 449 -11.13 -18.39 7.98
N ALA A 450 -11.32 -19.56 7.38
CA ALA A 450 -10.92 -20.82 7.94
C ALA A 450 -9.96 -21.51 6.98
N THR A 451 -8.86 -22.05 7.49
CA THR A 451 -7.91 -22.84 6.71
C THR A 451 -7.71 -24.23 7.33
N PHE A 452 -7.43 -25.16 6.46
CA PHE A 452 -7.02 -26.49 6.84
C PHE A 452 -5.84 -26.91 5.96
N ASN A 453 -4.79 -27.49 6.57
CA ASN A 453 -3.69 -28.07 5.83
C ASN A 453 -3.29 -29.40 6.43
N ALA A 454 -2.87 -30.34 5.59
CA ALA A 454 -2.32 -31.61 6.03
C ALA A 454 -1.29 -32.10 5.01
N GLY A 455 -0.21 -32.72 5.50
CA GLY A 455 0.83 -33.14 4.59
C GLY A 455 1.82 -34.13 5.21
N LEU A 456 2.67 -34.65 4.34
CA LEU A 456 3.79 -35.52 4.67
C LEU A 456 5.08 -34.84 4.25
N LYS A 457 6.03 -34.77 5.17
CA LYS A 457 7.40 -34.32 4.92
C LYS A 457 8.34 -35.52 5.02
N TYR A 458 9.26 -35.62 4.09
CA TYR A 458 10.30 -36.63 4.10
C TYR A 458 11.66 -35.97 3.88
N ALA A 459 12.61 -36.26 4.74
CA ALA A 459 13.98 -35.79 4.63
C ALA A 459 14.94 -36.97 4.77
N LEU A 460 15.78 -37.18 3.77
CA LEU A 460 16.73 -38.28 3.72
C LEU A 460 18.13 -37.74 3.40
N GLN A 461 19.10 -38.11 4.21
CA GLN A 461 20.50 -37.91 3.92
C GLN A 461 21.08 -39.23 3.40
N LEU A 462 21.59 -39.21 2.17
CA LEU A 462 22.18 -40.39 1.54
C LEU A 462 23.64 -40.58 2.03
N ASN A 463 24.14 -41.83 1.95
CA ASN A 463 25.48 -42.17 2.40
C ASN A 463 26.64 -41.44 1.68
N ASN A 464 26.37 -40.91 0.50
CA ASN A 464 27.29 -40.11 -0.29
C ASN A 464 27.30 -38.60 0.11
N GLY A 465 26.49 -38.23 1.11
CA GLY A 465 26.35 -36.86 1.57
C GLY A 465 25.34 -36.01 0.78
N ASP A 466 24.57 -36.63 -0.10
CA ASP A 466 23.47 -35.96 -0.80
C ASP A 466 22.24 -35.87 0.11
N ASN A 467 21.44 -34.83 -0.06
CA ASN A 467 20.21 -34.63 0.66
C ASN A 467 19.02 -34.73 -0.29
N PHE A 468 17.98 -35.42 0.11
CA PHE A 468 16.71 -35.48 -0.59
C PHE A 468 15.59 -35.05 0.35
N GLY A 469 14.73 -34.13 -0.12
CA GLY A 469 13.52 -33.72 0.59
C GLY A 469 12.29 -33.86 -0.26
N ALA A 470 11.19 -34.28 0.34
CA ALA A 470 9.88 -34.30 -0.30
C ALA A 470 8.81 -33.75 0.66
N ASN A 471 7.90 -32.95 0.15
CA ASN A 471 6.73 -32.46 0.88
C ASN A 471 5.49 -32.61 0.01
N ALA A 472 4.57 -33.48 0.42
CA ALA A 472 3.25 -33.62 -0.20
C ALA A 472 2.22 -32.99 0.71
N ASN A 473 1.53 -31.97 0.23
CA ASN A 473 0.63 -31.14 1.02
C ASN A 473 -0.72 -30.95 0.35
N TYR A 474 -1.76 -30.96 1.15
CA TYR A 474 -3.10 -30.48 0.81
C TYR A 474 -3.44 -29.30 1.70
N ASN A 475 -3.89 -28.20 1.11
CA ASN A 475 -4.43 -27.07 1.86
C ASN A 475 -5.78 -26.62 1.29
N MET A 476 -6.64 -26.16 2.18
CA MET A 476 -7.95 -25.63 1.86
C MET A 476 -8.18 -24.33 2.61
N LYS A 477 -8.76 -23.35 1.94
CA LYS A 477 -9.19 -22.07 2.51
C LYS A 477 -10.67 -21.87 2.22
N SER A 478 -11.41 -21.48 3.24
CA SER A 478 -12.80 -21.03 3.16
C SER A 478 -12.89 -19.59 3.63
N GLU A 479 -13.46 -18.72 2.83
CA GLU A 479 -13.52 -17.28 3.09
C GLU A 479 -14.94 -16.76 2.87
N ILE A 480 -15.43 -15.98 3.85
CA ILE A 480 -16.66 -15.21 3.75
C ILE A 480 -16.33 -13.78 4.14
N ARG A 481 -16.61 -12.83 3.26
CA ARG A 481 -16.52 -11.39 3.53
C ARG A 481 -17.90 -10.76 3.51
N ASP A 482 -17.98 -9.58 4.09
CA ASP A 482 -19.20 -8.79 4.17
C ASP A 482 -19.84 -8.54 2.79
N GLY A 483 -21.17 -8.61 2.72
CA GLY A 483 -21.92 -8.49 1.48
C GLY A 483 -21.78 -9.65 0.49
N GLN A 484 -21.04 -10.69 0.84
CA GLN A 484 -20.80 -11.85 0.01
C GLN A 484 -21.92 -12.89 0.19
N SER A 485 -22.63 -13.21 -0.89
CA SER A 485 -23.70 -14.22 -0.85
C SER A 485 -23.18 -15.67 -0.85
N ASN A 486 -21.95 -15.88 -1.33
CA ASN A 486 -21.36 -17.20 -1.48
C ASN A 486 -20.01 -17.28 -0.78
N THR A 487 -19.75 -18.43 -0.16
CA THR A 487 -18.43 -18.73 0.39
C THR A 487 -17.43 -18.98 -0.73
N TRP A 488 -16.26 -18.37 -0.65
CA TRP A 488 -15.15 -18.70 -1.54
C TRP A 488 -14.33 -19.85 -0.98
N TYR A 489 -14.08 -20.83 -1.84
CA TYR A 489 -13.27 -22.00 -1.51
C TYR A 489 -12.08 -22.10 -2.45
N ARG A 490 -10.91 -22.32 -1.86
CA ARG A 490 -9.69 -22.71 -2.56
C ARG A 490 -9.17 -24.01 -2.00
N ALA A 491 -8.70 -24.89 -2.87
CA ALA A 491 -8.11 -26.16 -2.49
C ALA A 491 -6.87 -26.42 -3.35
N ASN A 492 -5.75 -26.72 -2.74
CA ASN A 492 -4.49 -26.91 -3.43
C ASN A 492 -3.87 -28.24 -3.03
N TRP A 493 -3.43 -29.02 -4.02
CA TRP A 493 -2.60 -30.20 -3.86
C TRP A 493 -1.20 -29.87 -4.35
N GLN A 494 -0.18 -30.17 -3.57
CA GLN A 494 1.19 -29.77 -3.86
C GLN A 494 2.15 -30.91 -3.53
N LEU A 495 3.15 -31.07 -4.41
CA LEU A 495 4.30 -31.92 -4.20
C LEU A 495 5.56 -31.10 -4.44
N ALA A 496 6.33 -30.84 -3.40
CA ALA A 496 7.64 -30.21 -3.48
C ALA A 496 8.73 -31.25 -3.30
N LEU A 497 9.67 -31.28 -4.20
CA LEU A 497 10.84 -32.14 -4.18
C LEU A 497 12.08 -31.28 -4.15
N HIS A 498 13.01 -31.61 -3.28
CA HIS A 498 14.32 -31.00 -3.16
C HIS A 498 15.40 -32.05 -3.28
N TYR A 499 16.43 -31.78 -4.06
CA TYR A 499 17.63 -32.58 -4.14
C TYR A 499 18.87 -31.70 -4.10
N ASP A 500 19.82 -32.09 -3.27
CA ASP A 500 21.10 -31.41 -3.13
C ASP A 500 22.20 -32.47 -3.25
N HIS A 501 23.09 -32.29 -4.22
CA HIS A 501 24.25 -33.09 -4.45
C HIS A 501 25.49 -32.42 -3.87
N ALA A 502 26.07 -33.06 -2.85
CA ALA A 502 27.31 -32.65 -2.21
C ALA A 502 27.30 -31.18 -1.70
N ASN A 503 26.16 -30.65 -1.29
CA ASN A 503 25.94 -29.26 -0.94
C ASN A 503 26.41 -28.26 -2.04
N ARG A 504 26.39 -28.67 -3.30
CA ARG A 504 26.95 -27.90 -4.39
C ARG A 504 25.99 -27.70 -5.57
N LEU A 505 25.25 -28.73 -5.94
CA LEU A 505 24.23 -28.65 -6.99
C LEU A 505 22.86 -28.90 -6.35
N MET A 506 21.96 -27.96 -6.47
CA MET A 506 20.60 -28.03 -5.92
C MET A 506 19.58 -28.05 -7.05
N ALA A 507 18.52 -28.82 -6.84
CA ALA A 507 17.35 -28.86 -7.71
C ALA A 507 16.07 -28.92 -6.89
N ASP A 508 15.17 -28.01 -7.16
CA ASP A 508 13.82 -27.95 -6.57
C ASP A 508 12.78 -28.16 -7.67
N VAL A 509 11.79 -28.98 -7.43
CA VAL A 509 10.63 -29.16 -8.31
C VAL A 509 9.38 -29.04 -7.47
N VAL A 510 8.45 -28.18 -7.87
CA VAL A 510 7.12 -28.12 -7.26
C VAL A 510 6.05 -28.36 -8.31
N LEU A 511 5.18 -29.29 -8.02
CA LEU A 511 3.98 -29.63 -8.80
C LEU A 511 2.76 -29.25 -7.99
N ALA A 512 1.97 -28.28 -8.44
CA ALA A 512 0.80 -27.82 -7.73
C ALA A 512 -0.45 -27.92 -8.62
N ALA A 513 -1.54 -28.46 -8.08
CA ALA A 513 -2.88 -28.42 -8.66
C ALA A 513 -3.74 -27.50 -7.78
N ASN A 514 -4.10 -26.34 -8.32
CA ASN A 514 -4.80 -25.30 -7.60
C ASN A 514 -6.27 -25.23 -8.04
N GLY A 515 -7.20 -25.32 -7.11
CA GLY A 515 -8.63 -25.28 -7.34
C GLY A 515 -9.29 -24.09 -6.67
N SER A 516 -10.29 -23.49 -7.34
CA SER A 516 -11.07 -22.37 -6.82
C SER A 516 -12.49 -22.38 -7.37
N ASN A 517 -13.44 -21.89 -6.59
CA ASN A 517 -14.80 -21.64 -7.08
C ASN A 517 -15.02 -20.22 -7.58
N ARG A 518 -14.01 -19.34 -7.51
CA ARG A 518 -14.08 -17.96 -8.03
C ARG A 518 -14.02 -17.89 -9.56
N SER A 519 -13.26 -18.78 -10.19
CA SER A 519 -12.97 -18.78 -11.62
C SER A 519 -13.73 -19.88 -12.38
N TYR A 520 -15.05 -20.00 -12.13
CA TYR A 520 -15.88 -20.92 -12.90
C TYR A 520 -16.01 -20.46 -14.37
N PRO A 521 -15.94 -21.36 -15.39
CA PRO A 521 -15.86 -22.82 -15.28
C PRO A 521 -14.43 -23.38 -15.06
N ALA A 522 -13.39 -22.59 -15.24
CA ALA A 522 -11.99 -23.02 -15.12
C ALA A 522 -11.58 -23.18 -13.65
N LYS A 523 -12.10 -24.22 -12.98
CA LYS A 523 -11.93 -24.41 -11.53
C LYS A 523 -10.53 -24.84 -11.11
N TRP A 524 -9.80 -25.56 -11.97
CA TRP A 524 -8.51 -26.16 -11.62
C TRP A 524 -7.44 -25.73 -12.59
N ALA A 525 -6.24 -25.47 -12.07
CA ALA A 525 -5.05 -25.15 -12.83
C ALA A 525 -3.84 -25.93 -12.30
N PHE A 526 -2.92 -26.28 -13.21
CA PHE A 526 -1.69 -27.00 -12.88
C PHE A 526 -0.49 -26.08 -13.00
N SER A 527 0.26 -25.94 -11.91
CA SER A 527 1.36 -24.97 -11.75
C SER A 527 2.69 -25.69 -11.46
N PRO A 528 3.40 -26.18 -12.49
CA PRO A 528 4.73 -26.77 -12.34
C PRO A 528 5.80 -25.71 -12.24
N THR A 529 6.77 -25.88 -11.34
CA THR A 529 7.95 -25.02 -11.21
C THR A 529 9.22 -25.83 -11.02
N ILE A 530 10.34 -25.27 -11.47
CA ILE A 530 11.69 -25.82 -11.28
C ILE A 530 12.64 -24.73 -10.83
N GLY A 531 13.52 -25.07 -9.89
CA GLY A 531 14.65 -24.28 -9.47
C GLY A 531 15.93 -25.07 -9.55
N LEU A 532 17.02 -24.44 -10.00
CA LEU A 532 18.36 -25.00 -10.05
C LEU A 532 19.33 -24.03 -9.39
N GLY A 533 20.27 -24.58 -8.61
CA GLY A 533 21.31 -23.82 -7.96
C GLY A 533 22.67 -24.49 -8.07
N TYR A 534 23.72 -23.70 -8.23
CA TYR A 534 25.10 -24.19 -8.25
C TYR A 534 26.02 -23.28 -7.47
N ILE A 535 26.71 -23.87 -6.46
CA ILE A 535 27.75 -23.18 -5.68
C ILE A 535 29.06 -23.37 -6.39
N PHE A 536 29.53 -22.31 -7.08
CA PHE A 536 30.79 -22.33 -7.82
C PHE A 536 32.02 -21.92 -6.98
N ALA A 537 31.80 -21.21 -5.85
CA ALA A 537 32.84 -20.84 -4.92
C ALA A 537 32.38 -21.08 -3.46
N ASN A 538 33.20 -21.74 -2.69
CA ASN A 538 33.10 -21.85 -1.23
C ASN A 538 34.51 -21.93 -0.66
N ASN A 539 35.09 -20.77 -0.32
CA ASN A 539 36.44 -20.64 0.22
C ASN A 539 36.43 -19.61 1.37
N PRO A 540 36.25 -20.07 2.62
CA PRO A 540 36.17 -19.19 3.78
C PRO A 540 37.36 -18.24 3.96
N ASP A 541 38.56 -18.61 3.48
CA ASP A 541 39.80 -17.84 3.61
C ASP A 541 40.10 -16.99 2.37
N GLY A 542 39.35 -17.14 1.30
CA GLY A 542 39.50 -16.41 0.06
C GLY A 542 38.89 -14.99 0.10
N ILE A 543 39.13 -14.20 -0.93
CA ILE A 543 38.41 -12.92 -1.13
C ILE A 543 36.94 -13.18 -1.47
N LEU A 544 36.69 -14.11 -2.38
CA LEU A 544 35.35 -14.62 -2.65
C LEU A 544 35.10 -15.84 -1.76
N ASN A 545 34.43 -15.59 -0.64
CA ASN A 545 34.15 -16.63 0.35
C ASN A 545 33.05 -17.59 -0.09
N TYR A 546 32.06 -17.07 -0.79
CA TYR A 546 30.91 -17.81 -1.29
C TYR A 546 30.43 -17.26 -2.63
N GLY A 547 30.02 -18.14 -3.52
CA GLY A 547 29.44 -17.77 -4.81
C GLY A 547 28.45 -18.84 -5.28
N LYS A 548 27.18 -18.44 -5.51
CA LYS A 548 26.12 -19.30 -6.00
C LYS A 548 25.42 -18.63 -7.17
N VAL A 549 25.06 -19.40 -8.17
CA VAL A 549 24.14 -19.00 -9.23
C VAL A 549 22.83 -19.79 -9.07
N ARG A 550 21.73 -19.13 -9.41
CA ARG A 550 20.37 -19.67 -9.32
C ARG A 550 19.64 -19.45 -10.64
N LEU A 551 18.86 -20.44 -11.04
CA LEU A 551 17.95 -20.34 -12.18
C LEU A 551 16.62 -20.96 -11.75
N SER A 552 15.53 -20.21 -11.89
CA SER A 552 14.19 -20.76 -11.63
C SER A 552 13.22 -20.39 -12.74
N GLY A 553 12.22 -21.23 -12.92
CA GLY A 553 11.14 -20.98 -13.87
C GLY A 553 9.91 -21.82 -13.56
N GLY A 554 8.77 -21.36 -14.04
CA GLY A 554 7.53 -22.07 -13.81
C GLY A 554 6.30 -21.38 -14.33
N ILE A 555 5.20 -22.09 -14.19
CA ILE A 555 3.87 -21.64 -14.59
C ILE A 555 3.05 -21.47 -13.31
N GLN A 556 2.35 -20.36 -13.19
CA GLN A 556 1.46 -20.07 -12.07
C GLN A 556 0.14 -19.53 -12.60
N HIS A 557 -0.92 -19.70 -11.83
CA HIS A 557 -2.25 -19.25 -12.20
C HIS A 557 -2.85 -18.43 -11.07
N THR A 558 -3.78 -17.51 -11.42
CA THR A 558 -4.63 -16.83 -10.43
C THR A 558 -6.10 -17.08 -10.74
N ASP A 559 -6.89 -17.15 -9.69
CA ASP A 559 -8.35 -17.25 -9.76
C ASP A 559 -9.03 -15.87 -9.76
N TYR A 560 -8.25 -14.81 -9.95
CA TYR A 560 -8.80 -13.45 -10.02
C TYR A 560 -9.78 -13.31 -11.19
N VAL A 561 -10.92 -12.72 -10.90
CA VAL A 561 -11.92 -12.30 -11.87
C VAL A 561 -12.33 -10.85 -11.56
N PRO A 562 -12.48 -9.97 -12.57
CA PRO A 562 -12.81 -8.55 -12.38
C PRO A 562 -14.13 -8.32 -11.63
N ALA A 563 -15.04 -9.29 -11.68
CA ALA A 563 -16.29 -9.24 -10.94
C ALA A 563 -16.73 -10.65 -10.56
N ALA A 564 -17.29 -10.83 -9.35
CA ALA A 564 -17.80 -12.12 -8.90
C ALA A 564 -18.96 -12.58 -9.80
N GLY A 565 -19.00 -13.89 -10.12
CA GLY A 565 -20.07 -14.47 -10.92
C GLY A 565 -20.10 -14.00 -12.37
N LEU A 566 -18.94 -13.81 -13.01
CA LEU A 566 -18.85 -13.41 -14.42
C LEU A 566 -19.59 -14.36 -15.37
N TRP A 567 -19.73 -15.64 -15.01
CA TRP A 567 -20.47 -16.64 -15.79
C TRP A 567 -21.99 -16.50 -15.71
N LEU A 568 -22.49 -15.53 -14.94
CA LEU A 568 -23.92 -15.25 -14.79
C LEU A 568 -24.30 -14.00 -15.58
N ALA A 569 -25.48 -14.04 -16.22
CA ALA A 569 -26.10 -12.84 -16.74
C ALA A 569 -26.46 -11.90 -15.58
N ARG A 570 -26.08 -10.64 -15.66
CA ARG A 570 -26.37 -9.64 -14.62
C ARG A 570 -27.58 -8.80 -15.04
N TRP A 571 -28.52 -8.72 -14.14
CA TRP A 571 -29.73 -7.92 -14.31
C TRP A 571 -29.78 -6.81 -13.25
N SER A 572 -30.20 -5.64 -13.66
CA SER A 572 -30.55 -4.53 -12.76
C SER A 572 -32.03 -4.27 -12.80
N ASN A 573 -32.62 -4.01 -11.64
CA ASN A 573 -34.03 -3.62 -11.53
C ASN A 573 -34.22 -2.08 -11.43
N SER A 574 -33.18 -1.31 -11.71
CA SER A 574 -33.16 0.15 -11.53
C SER A 574 -32.86 0.91 -12.81
N HIS A 575 -33.16 0.35 -13.98
CA HIS A 575 -32.92 1.02 -15.27
C HIS A 575 -34.17 1.66 -15.81
N GLY A 576 -34.18 2.99 -15.78
CA GLY A 576 -35.32 3.78 -16.26
C GLY A 576 -36.54 3.65 -15.37
N GLN A 577 -37.09 4.76 -15.03
CA GLN A 577 -38.34 4.83 -14.28
C GLN A 577 -39.49 5.03 -15.25
N PHE A 578 -40.40 4.08 -15.31
CA PHE A 578 -41.61 4.18 -16.14
C PHE A 578 -42.74 4.78 -15.29
N TRP A 579 -43.32 5.87 -15.77
CA TRP A 579 -44.45 6.57 -15.14
C TRP A 579 -45.72 6.18 -15.81
N TYR A 580 -46.75 5.79 -15.05
CA TYR A 580 -48.01 5.36 -15.57
C TYR A 580 -49.20 5.80 -14.68
N GLY A 581 -50.36 5.89 -15.29
CA GLY A 581 -51.60 6.31 -14.63
C GLY A 581 -51.67 7.81 -14.38
N THR A 582 -52.87 8.28 -14.03
CA THR A 582 -53.14 9.70 -13.76
C THR A 582 -52.48 10.21 -12.49
N ASN A 583 -52.06 9.31 -11.60
CA ASN A 583 -51.38 9.63 -10.33
C ASN A 583 -49.86 9.52 -10.43
N PHE A 584 -49.29 9.45 -11.64
CA PHE A 584 -47.85 9.35 -11.87
C PHE A 584 -47.17 8.25 -11.05
N GLN A 585 -47.76 7.07 -11.00
CA GLN A 585 -47.11 5.93 -10.39
C GLN A 585 -45.89 5.54 -11.19
N SER A 586 -44.79 5.20 -10.51
CA SER A 586 -43.57 4.82 -11.17
C SER A 586 -43.19 3.38 -10.90
N SER A 587 -42.59 2.74 -11.87
CA SER A 587 -41.98 1.41 -11.73
C SER A 587 -40.62 1.40 -12.40
N TRP A 588 -39.64 0.76 -11.75
CA TRP A 588 -38.33 0.55 -12.32
C TRP A 588 -38.34 -0.63 -13.29
N GLY A 589 -37.72 -0.45 -14.44
CA GLY A 589 -37.55 -1.52 -15.41
C GLY A 589 -36.37 -2.44 -15.02
N ALA A 590 -36.55 -3.75 -15.28
CA ALA A 590 -35.47 -4.70 -15.26
C ALA A 590 -34.81 -4.79 -16.63
N PHE A 591 -33.47 -4.79 -16.66
CA PHE A 591 -32.73 -4.97 -17.89
C PHE A 591 -31.43 -5.73 -17.64
N LEU A 592 -30.93 -6.39 -18.68
CA LEU A 592 -29.62 -7.06 -18.66
C LEU A 592 -28.51 -6.00 -18.67
N THR A 593 -27.64 -6.03 -17.66
CA THR A 593 -26.53 -5.06 -17.53
C THR A 593 -25.22 -5.61 -18.10
N GLN A 594 -25.04 -6.92 -18.08
CA GLN A 594 -23.83 -7.57 -18.54
C GLN A 594 -24.13 -8.97 -19.08
N PHE A 595 -23.56 -9.30 -20.23
CA PHE A 595 -23.55 -10.66 -20.76
C PHE A 595 -22.67 -11.59 -19.90
N PRO A 596 -23.04 -12.88 -19.79
CA PRO A 596 -22.20 -13.85 -19.12
C PRO A 596 -20.88 -14.05 -19.86
N THR A 597 -19.82 -14.29 -19.11
CA THR A 597 -18.53 -14.81 -19.60
C THR A 597 -18.44 -16.26 -19.15
N ASP A 598 -18.79 -17.17 -20.03
CA ASP A 598 -18.97 -18.60 -19.73
C ASP A 598 -17.85 -19.51 -20.25
N ASP A 599 -16.92 -18.96 -21.02
CA ASP A 599 -15.74 -19.65 -21.53
C ASP A 599 -14.51 -18.75 -21.40
N PHE A 600 -13.67 -19.00 -20.40
CA PHE A 600 -12.41 -18.34 -20.20
C PHE A 600 -11.40 -19.22 -19.46
N ALA A 601 -10.11 -19.03 -19.73
CA ALA A 601 -9.03 -19.63 -18.98
C ALA A 601 -8.60 -18.72 -17.81
N GLN A 602 -8.03 -19.33 -16.75
CA GLN A 602 -7.44 -18.55 -15.67
C GLN A 602 -6.22 -17.75 -16.16
N GLU A 603 -6.03 -16.54 -15.65
CA GLU A 603 -4.83 -15.76 -15.90
C GLU A 603 -3.60 -16.57 -15.50
N THR A 604 -2.64 -16.69 -16.42
CA THR A 604 -1.48 -17.57 -16.32
C THR A 604 -0.19 -16.76 -16.41
N ALA A 605 0.72 -16.93 -15.44
CA ALA A 605 2.06 -16.36 -15.43
C ALA A 605 3.12 -17.39 -15.83
N TYR A 606 3.90 -17.09 -16.84
CA TYR A 606 5.15 -17.78 -17.19
C TYR A 606 6.30 -16.96 -16.61
N LYS A 607 7.00 -17.50 -15.62
CA LYS A 607 8.07 -16.80 -14.89
C LYS A 607 9.42 -17.44 -15.13
N ALA A 608 10.45 -16.60 -15.23
CA ALA A 608 11.86 -17.00 -15.26
C ALA A 608 12.68 -16.02 -14.40
N ASN A 609 13.63 -16.54 -13.63
CA ASN A 609 14.54 -15.75 -12.81
C ASN A 609 15.94 -16.34 -12.87
N PHE A 610 16.94 -15.49 -13.08
CA PHE A 610 18.35 -15.79 -12.91
C PHE A 610 18.89 -14.96 -11.76
N GLY A 611 19.55 -15.60 -10.80
CA GLY A 611 20.11 -14.93 -9.63
C GLY A 611 21.54 -15.34 -9.34
N THR A 612 22.23 -14.47 -8.61
CA THR A 612 23.59 -14.72 -8.08
C THR A 612 23.68 -14.20 -6.66
N ASP A 613 24.23 -15.03 -5.76
CA ASP A 613 24.50 -14.68 -4.37
C ASP A 613 26.00 -14.81 -4.11
N LEU A 614 26.63 -13.73 -3.63
CA LEU A 614 28.08 -13.68 -3.37
C LEU A 614 28.33 -13.21 -1.94
N ARG A 615 29.37 -13.76 -1.30
CA ARG A 615 29.97 -13.23 -0.07
C ARG A 615 31.43 -12.92 -0.33
N ILE A 616 31.83 -11.66 -0.07
CA ILE A 616 33.15 -11.12 -0.36
C ILE A 616 33.80 -10.64 0.94
N ALA A 617 35.04 -11.05 1.14
CA ALA A 617 35.87 -10.67 2.29
C ALA A 617 35.22 -10.90 3.66
N ASN A 618 34.36 -11.91 3.78
CA ASN A 618 33.58 -12.25 4.98
C ASN A 618 32.77 -11.05 5.56
N ALA A 619 32.45 -10.07 4.74
CA ALA A 619 31.84 -8.83 5.20
C ALA A 619 30.74 -8.28 4.27
N LEU A 620 30.84 -8.51 2.98
CA LEU A 620 29.93 -7.98 1.96
C LEU A 620 29.14 -9.12 1.31
N ASP A 621 27.84 -9.14 1.52
CA ASP A 621 26.90 -9.98 0.79
C ASP A 621 26.32 -9.18 -0.40
N VAL A 622 26.29 -9.81 -1.57
CA VAL A 622 25.74 -9.27 -2.81
C VAL A 622 24.71 -10.24 -3.34
N THR A 623 23.50 -9.76 -3.57
CA THR A 623 22.45 -10.50 -4.27
C THR A 623 22.11 -9.77 -5.57
N PHE A 624 21.97 -10.49 -6.64
CA PHE A 624 21.59 -9.95 -7.94
C PHE A 624 20.58 -10.87 -8.60
N ASP A 625 19.44 -10.33 -9.03
CA ASP A 625 18.42 -11.07 -9.75
C ASP A 625 18.02 -10.32 -11.02
N VAL A 626 17.84 -11.06 -12.10
CA VAL A 626 17.20 -10.61 -13.35
C VAL A 626 16.00 -11.51 -13.59
N PHE A 627 14.86 -10.90 -13.85
CA PHE A 627 13.62 -11.63 -14.00
C PHE A 627 12.86 -11.22 -15.26
N TYR A 628 12.11 -12.19 -15.77
CA TYR A 628 11.15 -12.02 -16.84
C TYR A 628 9.87 -12.76 -16.50
N GLN A 629 8.73 -12.13 -16.76
CA GLN A 629 7.44 -12.74 -16.60
C GLN A 629 6.53 -12.37 -17.75
N GLN A 630 5.71 -13.31 -18.22
CA GLN A 630 4.63 -13.05 -19.17
C GLN A 630 3.31 -13.54 -18.56
N ARG A 631 2.37 -12.63 -18.44
CA ARG A 631 0.97 -12.93 -18.09
C ARG A 631 0.16 -13.13 -19.35
N ARG A 632 -0.66 -14.18 -19.38
CA ARG A 632 -1.59 -14.52 -20.48
C ARG A 632 -2.97 -14.76 -19.91
N ASN A 633 -3.95 -14.81 -20.78
CA ASN A 633 -5.37 -15.02 -20.41
C ASN A 633 -5.87 -13.99 -19.41
N ILE A 634 -5.38 -12.75 -19.50
CA ILE A 634 -5.88 -11.64 -18.67
C ILE A 634 -7.28 -11.30 -19.20
N LEU A 635 -8.26 -11.31 -18.30
CA LEU A 635 -9.63 -10.94 -18.63
C LEU A 635 -9.73 -9.45 -18.95
N VAL A 636 -10.10 -9.14 -20.16
CA VAL A 636 -10.24 -7.79 -20.72
C VAL A 636 -11.69 -7.56 -21.10
N SER A 637 -12.20 -6.36 -20.86
CA SER A 637 -13.55 -6.00 -21.33
C SER A 637 -13.61 -6.02 -22.85
N ALA A 638 -14.56 -6.75 -23.41
CA ALA A 638 -14.82 -6.85 -24.83
C ALA A 638 -15.76 -5.74 -25.38
N ASN A 639 -15.94 -4.64 -24.63
CA ASN A 639 -16.84 -3.55 -25.01
C ASN A 639 -16.51 -2.94 -26.38
N SER A 640 -15.24 -2.89 -26.80
CA SER A 640 -14.83 -2.38 -28.09
C SER A 640 -15.27 -3.25 -29.28
N LEU A 641 -15.65 -4.51 -29.03
CA LEU A 641 -16.14 -5.43 -30.08
C LEU A 641 -17.64 -5.33 -30.32
N ASN A 642 -18.40 -4.74 -29.40
CA ASN A 642 -19.84 -4.66 -29.49
C ASN A 642 -20.30 -3.27 -29.94
N SER A 643 -21.32 -3.24 -30.78
CA SER A 643 -21.96 -1.97 -31.15
C SER A 643 -22.64 -1.32 -29.94
N ALA A 644 -22.46 -0.02 -29.77
CA ALA A 644 -23.14 0.77 -28.74
C ALA A 644 -24.68 0.67 -28.82
N VAL A 645 -25.24 0.29 -29.97
CA VAL A 645 -26.68 0.05 -30.19
C VAL A 645 -27.23 -1.07 -29.28
N VAL A 646 -26.37 -2.02 -28.88
CA VAL A 646 -26.78 -3.12 -27.98
C VAL A 646 -27.15 -2.58 -26.59
N GLY A 647 -26.56 -1.46 -26.14
CA GLY A 647 -26.87 -0.80 -24.88
C GLY A 647 -26.54 -1.62 -23.62
N ILE A 648 -25.81 -2.72 -23.75
CA ILE A 648 -25.43 -3.65 -22.68
C ILE A 648 -23.91 -3.76 -22.66
N GLN A 649 -23.32 -3.76 -21.46
CA GLN A 649 -21.89 -4.00 -21.32
C GLN A 649 -21.56 -5.42 -21.80
N SER A 650 -20.46 -5.51 -22.53
CA SER A 650 -19.97 -6.79 -23.01
C SER A 650 -19.49 -7.69 -21.89
N SER A 651 -19.42 -8.98 -22.20
CA SER A 651 -18.64 -9.94 -21.43
C SER A 651 -17.15 -9.54 -21.42
N TYR A 652 -16.40 -10.23 -20.62
CA TYR A 652 -14.95 -10.22 -20.66
C TYR A 652 -14.44 -11.31 -21.62
N ASP A 653 -13.22 -11.14 -22.13
CA ASP A 653 -12.51 -12.17 -22.91
C ASP A 653 -11.08 -12.28 -22.40
N ASP A 654 -10.50 -13.48 -22.45
CA ASP A 654 -9.19 -13.82 -21.89
C ASP A 654 -8.02 -13.54 -22.86
N LYS A 655 -8.11 -12.47 -23.65
CA LYS A 655 -7.12 -12.14 -24.69
C LYS A 655 -5.99 -11.23 -24.22
N GLY A 656 -6.07 -10.67 -23.02
CA GLY A 656 -5.03 -9.77 -22.51
C GLY A 656 -3.71 -10.49 -22.28
N ARG A 657 -2.59 -9.84 -22.68
CA ARG A 657 -1.24 -10.33 -22.44
C ARG A 657 -0.29 -9.20 -22.08
N VAL A 658 0.44 -9.37 -20.96
CA VAL A 658 1.40 -8.40 -20.44
C VAL A 658 2.74 -9.10 -20.21
N ALA A 659 3.84 -8.46 -20.58
CA ALA A 659 5.17 -8.85 -20.16
C ALA A 659 5.69 -7.89 -19.09
N SER A 660 6.43 -8.40 -18.12
CA SER A 660 7.22 -7.60 -17.19
C SER A 660 8.62 -8.16 -17.02
N TYR A 661 9.60 -7.29 -16.91
CA TYR A 661 11.00 -7.66 -16.76
C TYR A 661 11.76 -6.58 -15.99
N GLY A 662 12.82 -7.01 -15.32
CA GLY A 662 13.60 -6.09 -14.51
C GLY A 662 14.79 -6.73 -13.83
N MET A 663 15.42 -5.96 -12.96
CA MET A 663 16.55 -6.41 -12.16
C MET A 663 16.46 -5.90 -10.73
N GLU A 664 17.06 -6.65 -9.83
CA GLU A 664 17.17 -6.34 -8.41
C GLU A 664 18.61 -6.52 -7.96
N ILE A 665 19.12 -5.58 -7.15
CA ILE A 665 20.44 -5.66 -6.53
C ILE A 665 20.27 -5.41 -5.03
N GLY A 666 20.82 -6.29 -4.22
CA GLY A 666 20.92 -6.14 -2.77
C GLY A 666 22.38 -6.19 -2.35
N LEU A 667 22.80 -5.24 -1.53
CA LEU A 667 24.12 -5.19 -0.92
C LEU A 667 23.98 -5.14 0.59
N ARG A 668 24.71 -5.96 1.32
CA ARG A 668 24.71 -5.95 2.78
C ARG A 668 26.14 -6.11 3.27
N TYR A 669 26.63 -5.09 3.96
CA TYR A 669 27.93 -5.09 4.61
C TYR A 669 27.74 -5.17 6.12
N ALA A 670 28.44 -6.08 6.79
CA ALA A 670 28.45 -6.20 8.23
C ALA A 670 29.87 -6.61 8.71
N LYS A 671 30.42 -5.83 9.60
CA LYS A 671 31.77 -6.12 10.16
C LYS A 671 31.92 -5.63 11.60
N THR A 672 32.42 -6.53 12.45
CA THR A 672 32.87 -6.22 13.78
C THR A 672 34.39 -6.04 13.74
N PHE A 673 34.90 -4.88 14.17
CA PHE A 673 36.31 -4.56 14.23
C PHE A 673 36.91 -5.00 15.56
N ALA A 674 38.22 -5.20 15.58
CA ALA A 674 38.98 -5.63 16.78
C ALA A 674 38.81 -4.69 17.99
N ASN A 675 38.54 -3.41 17.76
CA ASN A 675 38.30 -2.42 18.82
C ASN A 675 36.87 -2.47 19.39
N GLY A 676 36.01 -3.39 18.90
CA GLY A 676 34.61 -3.54 19.30
C GLY A 676 33.61 -2.62 18.57
N LEU A 677 34.06 -1.93 17.51
CA LEU A 677 33.15 -1.17 16.63
C LEU A 677 32.42 -2.14 15.69
N ASN A 678 31.09 -2.12 15.72
CA ASN A 678 30.23 -2.83 14.78
C ASN A 678 29.74 -1.85 13.71
N LEU A 679 29.98 -2.15 12.45
CA LEU A 679 29.44 -1.40 11.32
C LEU A 679 28.52 -2.30 10.48
N ASN A 680 27.40 -1.78 10.11
CA ASN A 680 26.52 -2.37 9.11
C ASN A 680 26.07 -1.32 8.09
N ALA A 681 25.99 -1.71 6.84
CA ALA A 681 25.47 -0.87 5.78
C ALA A 681 24.72 -1.76 4.77
N GLY A 682 23.70 -1.22 4.16
CA GLY A 682 22.95 -1.92 3.13
C GLY A 682 22.56 -0.97 2.01
N ALA A 683 22.39 -1.53 0.82
CA ALA A 683 21.79 -0.84 -0.31
C ALA A 683 20.93 -1.80 -1.08
N SER A 684 19.79 -1.33 -1.56
CA SER A 684 18.94 -2.07 -2.48
C SER A 684 18.54 -1.18 -3.65
N PHE A 685 18.44 -1.79 -4.81
CA PHE A 685 18.01 -1.16 -6.03
C PHE A 685 17.13 -2.13 -6.81
N SER A 686 16.00 -1.67 -7.31
CA SER A 686 15.17 -2.46 -8.21
C SER A 686 14.58 -1.58 -9.31
N THR A 687 14.53 -2.12 -10.51
CA THR A 687 13.83 -1.50 -11.61
C THR A 687 13.01 -2.54 -12.36
N VAL A 688 11.83 -2.13 -12.82
CA VAL A 688 10.90 -2.97 -13.56
C VAL A 688 10.29 -2.21 -14.71
N LYS A 689 10.04 -2.89 -15.81
CA LYS A 689 9.25 -2.39 -16.93
C LYS A 689 8.16 -3.40 -17.24
N SER A 690 6.94 -2.92 -17.48
CA SER A 690 5.82 -3.70 -18.01
C SER A 690 5.49 -3.24 -19.42
N GLU A 691 4.93 -4.15 -20.22
CA GLU A 691 4.53 -3.88 -21.61
C GLU A 691 3.30 -4.72 -21.94
N ILE A 692 2.25 -4.09 -22.43
CA ILE A 692 1.06 -4.77 -22.97
C ILE A 692 1.45 -5.37 -24.34
N LEU A 693 1.37 -6.70 -24.46
CA LEU A 693 1.72 -7.41 -25.70
C LEU A 693 0.51 -7.68 -26.58
N GLU A 694 -0.67 -7.84 -25.96
CA GLU A 694 -1.92 -8.13 -26.67
C GLU A 694 -3.09 -7.59 -25.84
N TRP A 695 -4.05 -7.01 -26.54
CA TRP A 695 -5.24 -6.40 -25.93
C TRP A 695 -6.42 -6.46 -26.89
N ILE A 696 -7.65 -6.40 -26.40
CA ILE A 696 -8.86 -6.26 -27.21
C ILE A 696 -9.05 -4.78 -27.50
N GLU A 697 -8.65 -4.34 -28.68
CA GLU A 697 -8.79 -2.96 -29.09
C GLU A 697 -8.96 -2.81 -30.61
N THR A 698 -9.65 -1.74 -31.01
CA THR A 698 -9.82 -1.32 -32.40
C THR A 698 -9.50 0.18 -32.49
N PRO A 699 -8.22 0.58 -32.27
CA PRO A 699 -7.87 1.99 -32.24
C PRO A 699 -8.04 2.65 -33.60
N ALA A 700 -8.66 3.84 -33.63
CA ALA A 700 -8.83 4.61 -34.86
C ALA A 700 -7.49 5.12 -35.40
N TYR A 701 -6.52 5.39 -34.51
CA TYR A 701 -5.20 5.87 -34.84
C TYR A 701 -4.12 5.10 -34.04
N PRO A 702 -2.89 4.97 -34.56
CA PRO A 702 -1.83 4.19 -33.88
C PRO A 702 -1.46 4.67 -32.48
N ASN A 703 -1.56 5.99 -32.21
CA ASN A 703 -1.28 6.57 -30.89
C ASN A 703 -2.31 6.17 -29.82
N LEU A 704 -3.47 5.69 -30.24
CA LEU A 704 -4.53 5.24 -29.34
C LEU A 704 -4.34 3.79 -28.87
N SER A 705 -3.48 3.02 -29.54
CA SER A 705 -3.21 1.64 -29.13
C SER A 705 -2.61 1.58 -27.72
N VAL A 706 -3.10 0.66 -26.90
CA VAL A 706 -2.51 0.36 -25.60
C VAL A 706 -1.37 -0.65 -25.71
N VAL A 707 -1.30 -1.40 -26.81
CA VAL A 707 -0.26 -2.39 -27.08
C VAL A 707 1.09 -1.70 -27.25
N GLY A 708 2.11 -2.21 -26.56
CA GLY A 708 3.46 -1.64 -26.50
C GLY A 708 3.68 -0.63 -25.37
N GLY A 709 2.61 -0.18 -24.70
CA GLY A 709 2.67 0.71 -23.54
C GLY A 709 2.76 -0.05 -22.19
N PRO A 710 3.06 0.66 -21.09
CA PRO A 710 2.99 0.11 -19.73
C PRO A 710 1.59 -0.43 -19.39
N ALA A 711 1.53 -1.46 -18.53
CA ALA A 711 0.28 -2.13 -18.18
C ALA A 711 -0.73 -1.22 -17.43
N ASP A 712 -0.27 -0.15 -16.83
CA ASP A 712 -1.04 0.84 -16.07
C ASP A 712 -0.72 2.28 -16.51
N ALA A 713 -0.42 2.50 -17.79
CA ALA A 713 -0.11 3.81 -18.32
C ALA A 713 -1.32 4.77 -18.25
N GLU A 714 -1.08 5.99 -17.78
CA GLU A 714 -2.01 7.09 -17.98
C GLU A 714 -2.01 7.52 -19.46
N ARG A 715 -3.15 8.02 -19.93
CA ARG A 715 -3.31 8.51 -21.30
C ARG A 715 -3.87 9.91 -21.31
N GLY A 716 -3.32 10.75 -22.14
CA GLY A 716 -3.75 12.15 -22.26
C GLY A 716 -3.08 12.87 -23.42
N LEU A 717 -3.44 14.14 -23.57
CA LEU A 717 -2.94 15.02 -24.60
C LEU A 717 -1.50 15.50 -24.31
N ILE A 718 -0.74 15.79 -25.36
CA ILE A 718 0.55 16.45 -25.23
C ILE A 718 0.30 17.95 -25.23
N ALA A 719 0.55 18.63 -24.09
CA ALA A 719 0.46 20.06 -24.00
C ALA A 719 1.70 20.73 -24.59
N LEU A 720 1.50 21.84 -25.32
CA LEU A 720 2.52 22.71 -25.91
C LEU A 720 2.72 24.00 -25.13
N GLY A 721 2.05 24.13 -23.97
CA GLY A 721 1.96 25.35 -23.16
C GLY A 721 0.58 25.97 -23.24
N PHE A 722 0.50 27.30 -23.21
CA PHE A 722 -0.75 28.05 -23.20
C PHE A 722 -0.89 28.95 -24.42
N TYR A 723 -2.12 29.18 -24.87
CA TYR A 723 -2.39 30.16 -25.92
C TYR A 723 -1.97 31.57 -25.48
N LYS A 724 -1.11 32.22 -26.25
CA LYS A 724 -0.49 33.50 -25.90
C LYS A 724 -1.35 34.71 -26.27
N ASP A 725 -2.04 34.63 -27.41
CA ASP A 725 -2.89 35.67 -27.96
C ASP A 725 -3.92 35.07 -28.93
N GLN A 726 -4.82 35.93 -29.47
CA GLN A 726 -5.85 35.48 -30.39
C GLN A 726 -5.26 34.93 -31.71
N ALA A 727 -4.15 35.48 -32.17
CA ALA A 727 -3.50 35.01 -33.40
C ALA A 727 -2.92 33.59 -33.23
N ASP A 728 -2.44 33.26 -32.03
CA ASP A 728 -1.99 31.92 -31.70
C ASP A 728 -3.16 30.92 -31.69
N ILE A 729 -4.35 31.36 -31.22
CA ILE A 729 -5.57 30.53 -31.29
C ILE A 729 -5.99 30.32 -32.74
N ASP A 730 -6.07 31.40 -33.52
CA ASP A 730 -6.56 31.35 -34.90
C ASP A 730 -5.67 30.53 -35.86
N ASN A 731 -4.36 30.40 -35.55
CA ASN A 731 -3.38 29.62 -36.30
C ASN A 731 -3.15 28.20 -35.76
N SER A 732 -3.91 27.79 -34.75
CA SER A 732 -3.77 26.45 -34.14
C SER A 732 -4.84 25.50 -34.69
N PRO A 733 -4.66 24.16 -34.59
CA PRO A 733 -5.71 23.19 -34.93
C PRO A 733 -7.03 23.47 -34.18
N ILE A 734 -8.12 23.06 -34.79
CA ILE A 734 -9.48 23.28 -34.25
C ILE A 734 -9.65 22.50 -32.94
N GLN A 735 -10.01 23.23 -31.88
CA GLN A 735 -10.24 22.61 -30.56
C GLN A 735 -11.69 22.12 -30.44
N GLN A 736 -11.89 20.78 -30.20
CA GLN A 736 -13.22 20.18 -30.05
C GLN A 736 -13.68 20.03 -28.60
N PHE A 737 -12.82 20.19 -27.60
CA PHE A 737 -13.22 20.13 -26.19
C PHE A 737 -13.93 21.39 -25.68
N GLY A 738 -14.15 22.35 -26.55
CA GLY A 738 -14.83 23.58 -26.24
C GLY A 738 -14.12 24.82 -26.76
N GLN A 739 -14.73 25.98 -26.56
CA GLN A 739 -14.16 27.24 -26.97
C GLN A 739 -12.97 27.61 -26.07
N VAL A 740 -11.84 27.94 -26.65
CA VAL A 740 -10.62 28.30 -25.95
C VAL A 740 -10.37 29.82 -25.96
N LYS A 741 -9.68 30.30 -24.94
CA LYS A 741 -9.27 31.68 -24.75
C LYS A 741 -7.75 31.76 -24.48
N VAL A 742 -7.20 32.96 -24.53
CA VAL A 742 -5.80 33.20 -24.14
C VAL A 742 -5.54 32.72 -22.72
N GLY A 743 -4.46 31.94 -22.52
CA GLY A 743 -4.14 31.31 -21.24
C GLY A 743 -4.73 29.92 -21.04
N ASP A 744 -5.57 29.45 -21.96
CA ASP A 744 -5.99 28.03 -21.98
C ASP A 744 -4.88 27.14 -22.53
N ILE A 745 -4.94 25.85 -22.19
CA ILE A 745 -3.92 24.87 -22.61
C ILE A 745 -4.00 24.64 -24.12
N LYS A 746 -2.85 24.75 -24.78
CA LYS A 746 -2.66 24.45 -26.20
C LYS A 746 -2.13 23.02 -26.34
N TYR A 747 -2.76 22.21 -27.18
CA TYR A 747 -2.41 20.79 -27.38
C TYR A 747 -1.80 20.52 -28.74
N LYS A 748 -1.05 19.43 -28.81
CA LYS A 748 -0.46 18.92 -30.05
C LYS A 748 -1.48 18.07 -30.80
N ASP A 749 -1.66 18.35 -32.07
CA ASP A 749 -2.32 17.45 -33.03
C ASP A 749 -1.36 16.28 -33.32
N VAL A 750 -1.67 15.12 -32.75
CA VAL A 750 -0.79 13.95 -32.80
C VAL A 750 -1.07 13.11 -34.06
N ASN A 751 -2.35 13.01 -34.45
CA ASN A 751 -2.76 12.23 -35.62
C ASN A 751 -2.67 13.02 -36.93
N GLY A 752 -2.52 14.36 -36.87
CA GLY A 752 -2.30 15.26 -38.03
C GLY A 752 -3.57 15.55 -38.82
N ASP A 753 -4.76 15.44 -38.20
CA ASP A 753 -6.04 15.69 -38.87
C ASP A 753 -6.52 17.16 -38.82
N GLY A 754 -5.77 18.02 -38.14
CA GLY A 754 -6.07 19.44 -37.98
C GLY A 754 -7.07 19.76 -36.88
N VAL A 755 -7.41 18.76 -36.06
CA VAL A 755 -8.42 18.87 -34.98
C VAL A 755 -7.85 18.29 -33.69
N ILE A 756 -8.06 18.96 -32.56
CA ILE A 756 -7.71 18.44 -31.24
C ILE A 756 -8.92 17.79 -30.60
N ASN A 757 -8.83 16.51 -30.36
CA ASN A 757 -9.87 15.73 -29.68
C ASN A 757 -9.27 14.49 -29.01
N GLU A 758 -10.11 13.53 -28.60
CA GLU A 758 -9.70 12.30 -27.93
C GLU A 758 -8.79 11.40 -28.81
N ASN A 759 -8.78 11.61 -30.13
CA ASN A 759 -7.91 10.89 -31.06
C ASN A 759 -6.43 11.30 -30.95
N ASP A 760 -6.12 12.37 -30.22
CA ASP A 760 -4.75 12.84 -29.97
C ASP A 760 -4.16 12.32 -28.66
N TYR A 761 -4.87 11.47 -27.93
CA TYR A 761 -4.36 10.90 -26.69
C TYR A 761 -3.16 9.98 -26.95
N VAL A 762 -2.15 10.10 -26.08
CA VAL A 762 -0.97 9.24 -26.05
C VAL A 762 -0.79 8.60 -24.69
N ALA A 763 -0.19 7.42 -24.63
CA ALA A 763 0.22 6.81 -23.39
C ALA A 763 1.43 7.54 -22.80
N GLN A 764 1.49 7.66 -21.47
CA GLN A 764 2.68 8.11 -20.76
C GLN A 764 3.72 6.99 -20.69
N ASP A 765 5.01 7.37 -20.56
CA ASP A 765 6.13 6.42 -20.61
C ASP A 765 6.20 5.50 -19.38
N TYR A 766 5.64 5.92 -18.26
CA TYR A 766 5.63 5.17 -16.99
C TYR A 766 4.20 4.93 -16.51
N GLY A 767 4.04 3.87 -15.69
CA GLY A 767 2.76 3.56 -15.05
C GLY A 767 2.43 4.51 -13.90
N ASN A 768 1.17 4.46 -13.45
CA ASN A 768 0.64 5.32 -12.40
C ASN A 768 0.51 4.63 -11.02
N THR A 769 0.44 3.29 -11.00
CA THR A 769 0.14 2.53 -9.76
C THR A 769 1.33 2.47 -8.82
N PHE A 770 2.49 2.01 -9.33
CA PHE A 770 3.72 1.85 -8.55
C PHE A 770 4.91 2.45 -9.28
N PRO A 771 5.88 3.06 -8.53
CA PRO A 771 7.15 3.47 -9.10
C PRO A 771 7.88 2.29 -9.74
N SER A 772 8.40 2.49 -10.94
CA SER A 772 9.19 1.47 -11.63
C SER A 772 10.67 1.43 -11.21
N LEU A 773 11.12 2.46 -10.48
CA LEU A 773 12.45 2.57 -9.88
C LEU A 773 12.32 2.68 -8.37
N ASN A 774 12.95 1.77 -7.61
CA ASN A 774 12.97 1.79 -6.15
C ASN A 774 14.38 1.55 -5.65
N TYR A 775 14.77 2.27 -4.59
CA TYR A 775 16.07 2.13 -3.96
C TYR A 775 16.01 2.45 -2.48
N ALA A 776 16.89 1.83 -1.70
CA ALA A 776 17.04 2.14 -0.29
C ALA A 776 18.49 1.99 0.15
N PHE A 777 18.85 2.75 1.19
CA PHE A 777 20.16 2.70 1.81
C PHE A 777 19.99 2.60 3.32
N THR A 778 20.71 1.69 3.95
CA THR A 778 20.72 1.55 5.40
C THR A 778 22.14 1.73 5.91
N PHE A 779 22.28 2.31 7.08
CA PHE A 779 23.55 2.48 7.77
C PHE A 779 23.37 2.26 9.25
N GLY A 780 24.30 1.58 9.89
CA GLY A 780 24.33 1.42 11.34
C GLY A 780 25.75 1.32 11.88
N ALA A 781 25.95 1.88 13.06
CA ALA A 781 27.20 1.78 13.81
C ALA A 781 26.89 1.61 15.29
N GLU A 782 27.64 0.71 15.96
CA GLU A 782 27.54 0.53 17.41
C GLU A 782 28.94 0.43 18.01
N TYR A 783 29.20 1.21 19.07
CA TYR A 783 30.44 1.17 19.82
C TYR A 783 30.17 1.33 21.32
N LYS A 784 30.63 0.37 22.12
CA LYS A 784 30.49 0.36 23.59
C LYS A 784 29.05 0.64 24.08
N GLY A 785 28.08 0.05 23.42
CA GLY A 785 26.66 0.20 23.75
C GLY A 785 25.98 1.44 23.19
N PHE A 786 26.72 2.43 22.68
CA PHE A 786 26.15 3.55 21.93
C PHE A 786 26.00 3.18 20.47
N GLY A 787 24.82 3.38 19.89
CA GLY A 787 24.58 3.04 18.52
C GLY A 787 23.75 4.08 17.77
N VAL A 788 23.94 4.09 16.44
CA VAL A 788 23.17 4.90 15.51
C VAL A 788 22.72 4.03 14.34
N ASN A 789 21.51 4.25 13.83
CA ASN A 789 20.99 3.63 12.62
C ASN A 789 20.29 4.68 11.75
N ALA A 790 20.32 4.50 10.45
CA ALA A 790 19.56 5.32 9.50
C ALA A 790 19.08 4.46 8.31
N THR A 791 17.90 4.74 7.83
CA THR A 791 17.31 4.13 6.63
C THR A 791 16.80 5.24 5.72
N PHE A 792 17.33 5.26 4.50
CA PHE A 792 16.83 6.09 3.41
C PHE A 792 16.06 5.22 2.43
N GLN A 793 14.96 5.71 1.94
CA GLN A 793 14.17 5.08 0.89
C GLN A 793 13.83 6.10 -0.19
N GLY A 794 13.94 5.70 -1.45
CA GLY A 794 13.57 6.50 -2.58
C GLY A 794 12.84 5.70 -3.66
N ALA A 795 12.07 6.42 -4.45
CA ALA A 795 11.34 5.89 -5.59
C ALA A 795 11.28 6.93 -6.71
N GLY A 796 11.04 6.45 -7.93
CA GLY A 796 10.90 7.32 -9.09
C GLY A 796 10.27 6.59 -10.27
N HIS A 797 10.10 7.34 -11.36
CA HIS A 797 9.46 6.83 -12.58
C HIS A 797 8.03 6.33 -12.33
N GLN A 798 7.22 7.21 -11.74
CA GLN A 798 5.78 7.02 -11.57
C GLN A 798 5.06 8.28 -12.05
N VAL A 799 4.09 8.13 -12.93
CA VAL A 799 3.27 9.25 -13.39
C VAL A 799 2.08 9.43 -12.45
N LYS A 800 1.86 10.64 -11.96
CA LYS A 800 0.65 11.02 -11.22
C LYS A 800 -0.06 12.17 -11.90
N ASN A 801 -1.37 12.07 -11.96
CA ASN A 801 -2.21 13.14 -12.48
C ASN A 801 -2.55 14.11 -11.35
N LEU A 802 -1.88 15.25 -11.32
CA LEU A 802 -2.03 16.27 -10.28
C LEU A 802 -3.38 17.00 -10.35
N ARG A 803 -4.08 16.95 -11.48
CA ARG A 803 -5.41 17.56 -11.65
C ARG A 803 -6.43 17.03 -10.63
N TYR A 804 -6.29 15.79 -10.19
CA TYR A 804 -7.18 15.17 -9.21
C TYR A 804 -6.71 15.33 -7.76
N VAL A 805 -5.62 16.07 -7.55
CA VAL A 805 -5.06 16.34 -6.23
C VAL A 805 -5.62 17.66 -5.71
N ASP A 806 -6.55 17.64 -4.76
CA ASP A 806 -7.26 18.83 -4.26
C ASP A 806 -6.31 19.93 -3.72
N GLY A 807 -5.13 19.56 -3.22
CA GLY A 807 -4.10 20.53 -2.77
C GLY A 807 -3.32 21.22 -3.90
N VAL A 808 -3.45 20.76 -5.14
CA VAL A 808 -2.79 21.33 -6.32
C VAL A 808 -3.82 21.96 -7.26
N TRP A 809 -4.93 21.27 -7.49
CA TRP A 809 -6.02 21.73 -8.34
C TRP A 809 -6.83 22.83 -7.66
N GLY A 810 -6.97 23.96 -8.30
CA GLY A 810 -7.66 25.12 -7.75
C GLY A 810 -8.63 25.77 -8.72
N ALA A 811 -9.39 24.99 -9.51
CA ALA A 811 -10.42 25.58 -10.35
C ALA A 811 -11.48 26.27 -9.49
N LEU A 812 -11.72 27.56 -9.77
CA LEU A 812 -12.79 28.35 -9.14
C LEU A 812 -14.19 27.96 -9.63
N SER A 813 -14.27 27.07 -10.62
CA SER A 813 -15.51 26.39 -10.99
C SER A 813 -16.05 25.60 -9.80
N ASP A 814 -17.35 25.51 -9.66
CA ASP A 814 -18.06 24.82 -8.56
C ASP A 814 -17.77 25.40 -7.17
N ASN A 815 -17.35 26.67 -7.08
CA ASN A 815 -17.05 27.36 -5.83
C ASN A 815 -15.98 26.67 -4.96
N ARG A 816 -15.04 25.96 -5.56
CA ARG A 816 -13.95 25.31 -4.81
C ARG A 816 -12.95 26.32 -4.28
N ASN A 817 -12.26 25.92 -3.21
CA ASN A 817 -11.10 26.66 -2.70
C ASN A 817 -9.96 26.67 -3.74
N LEU A 818 -9.02 27.57 -3.57
CA LEU A 818 -7.87 27.74 -4.46
C LEU A 818 -6.58 27.49 -3.67
N SER A 819 -5.74 26.58 -4.16
CA SER A 819 -4.44 26.35 -3.55
C SER A 819 -3.47 27.48 -3.85
N GLN A 820 -2.55 27.76 -2.93
CA GLN A 820 -1.47 28.74 -3.14
C GLN A 820 -0.59 28.32 -4.31
N GLU A 821 -0.30 27.02 -4.44
CA GLU A 821 0.48 26.46 -5.55
C GLU A 821 -0.13 26.77 -6.92
N TYR A 822 -1.45 26.55 -7.07
CA TYR A 822 -2.12 26.88 -8.34
C TYR A 822 -2.14 28.39 -8.59
N TYR A 823 -2.45 29.19 -7.56
CA TYR A 823 -2.56 30.63 -7.68
C TYR A 823 -1.25 31.29 -8.14
N ASP A 824 -0.14 30.92 -7.50
CA ASP A 824 1.18 31.50 -7.82
C ASP A 824 1.69 31.10 -9.21
N ASN A 825 1.27 29.93 -9.72
CA ASN A 825 1.77 29.34 -10.96
C ASN A 825 0.74 29.35 -12.10
N CYS A 826 -0.45 29.95 -11.94
CA CYS A 826 -1.42 30.07 -13.02
C CYS A 826 -1.00 31.14 -14.05
N PHE A 827 -1.54 31.06 -15.26
CA PHE A 827 -1.21 31.95 -16.37
C PHE A 827 -1.45 33.44 -16.04
N ASP A 828 -2.48 33.75 -15.28
CA ASP A 828 -2.83 35.13 -14.91
C ASP A 828 -1.80 35.80 -13.99
N ILE A 829 -1.05 35.03 -13.23
CA ILE A 829 -0.06 35.51 -12.25
C ILE A 829 1.37 35.32 -12.76
N ALA A 830 1.70 34.08 -13.20
CA ALA A 830 3.06 33.74 -13.61
C ALA A 830 3.38 34.07 -15.08
N GLY A 831 2.37 34.36 -15.92
CA GLY A 831 2.54 34.78 -17.32
C GLY A 831 3.28 33.71 -18.13
N ALA A 832 4.44 34.06 -18.69
CA ALA A 832 5.25 33.17 -19.51
C ALA A 832 5.86 32.00 -18.75
N ASN A 833 5.92 32.04 -17.42
CA ASN A 833 6.44 31.02 -16.56
C ASN A 833 5.33 30.12 -15.95
N ALA A 834 4.08 30.28 -16.41
CA ALA A 834 2.95 29.54 -15.89
C ALA A 834 3.13 28.02 -16.01
N LEU A 835 2.71 27.32 -14.96
CA LEU A 835 2.59 25.87 -14.93
C LEU A 835 1.13 25.41 -15.11
N TYR A 836 0.17 26.27 -14.81
CA TYR A 836 -1.27 25.99 -14.85
C TYR A 836 -2.01 27.00 -15.73
N PRO A 837 -3.18 26.63 -16.29
CA PRO A 837 -3.94 27.50 -17.16
C PRO A 837 -4.51 28.73 -16.45
N ARG A 838 -5.13 29.65 -17.21
CA ARG A 838 -5.79 30.81 -16.69
C ARG A 838 -6.87 30.51 -15.65
N LEU A 839 -7.13 31.44 -14.78
CA LEU A 839 -8.25 31.41 -13.85
C LEU A 839 -9.59 31.52 -14.61
N SER A 840 -10.58 30.73 -14.23
CA SER A 840 -11.92 30.73 -14.77
C SER A 840 -12.94 30.27 -13.72
N THR A 841 -14.16 30.87 -13.78
CA THR A 841 -15.32 30.40 -13.01
C THR A 841 -16.11 29.34 -13.74
N GLU A 842 -15.79 29.08 -15.00
CA GLU A 842 -16.38 28.06 -15.84
C GLU A 842 -15.59 26.77 -15.75
N ASN A 843 -16.25 25.63 -15.91
CA ASN A 843 -15.58 24.34 -16.13
C ASN A 843 -15.07 24.30 -17.57
N VAL A 844 -13.85 24.83 -17.81
CA VAL A 844 -13.23 24.85 -19.14
C VAL A 844 -12.82 23.43 -19.51
N ALA A 845 -13.67 22.76 -20.30
CA ALA A 845 -13.48 21.35 -20.67
C ALA A 845 -12.11 21.09 -21.34
N ASN A 846 -11.58 22.04 -22.11
CA ASN A 846 -10.23 21.99 -22.67
C ASN A 846 -9.16 21.86 -21.58
N ASN A 847 -9.17 22.72 -20.57
CA ASN A 847 -8.18 22.72 -19.49
C ASN A 847 -8.34 21.51 -18.56
N ALA A 848 -9.52 20.92 -18.58
CA ALA A 848 -9.87 19.75 -17.79
C ALA A 848 -9.46 18.41 -18.44
N GLN A 849 -8.86 18.42 -19.64
CA GLN A 849 -8.38 17.19 -20.28
C GLN A 849 -7.13 16.65 -19.58
N ASN A 850 -7.05 15.32 -19.47
CA ASN A 850 -5.83 14.65 -19.08
C ASN A 850 -4.70 15.02 -20.05
N SER A 851 -3.60 15.54 -19.54
CA SER A 851 -2.51 16.03 -20.39
C SER A 851 -1.20 16.16 -19.65
N THR A 852 -0.14 16.35 -20.38
CA THR A 852 1.23 16.51 -19.83
C THR A 852 1.42 17.74 -18.94
N ILE A 853 0.49 18.69 -18.91
CA ILE A 853 0.46 19.77 -17.90
C ILE A 853 0.15 19.21 -16.50
N TRP A 854 -0.79 18.27 -16.43
CA TRP A 854 -1.25 17.69 -15.19
C TRP A 854 -0.45 16.47 -14.74
N TYR A 855 0.31 15.85 -15.65
CA TYR A 855 1.12 14.70 -15.33
C TYR A 855 2.47 15.08 -14.78
N SER A 856 2.78 14.62 -13.56
CA SER A 856 4.09 14.73 -12.96
C SER A 856 4.75 13.36 -12.83
N ASN A 857 6.01 13.26 -13.22
CA ASN A 857 6.84 12.10 -12.95
C ASN A 857 7.39 12.21 -11.53
N ILE A 858 6.75 11.55 -10.59
CA ILE A 858 7.06 11.63 -9.17
C ILE A 858 8.39 10.93 -8.89
N SER A 859 9.26 11.63 -8.17
CA SER A 859 10.52 11.09 -7.65
C SER A 859 10.81 11.67 -6.28
N TRP A 860 11.22 10.83 -5.35
CA TRP A 860 11.51 11.25 -3.99
C TRP A 860 12.60 10.39 -3.32
N LEU A 861 13.25 10.96 -2.30
CA LEU A 861 14.16 10.30 -1.37
C LEU A 861 13.86 10.80 0.04
N LYS A 862 13.54 9.89 0.96
CA LYS A 862 13.21 10.22 2.36
C LYS A 862 14.18 9.57 3.33
N LEU A 863 14.54 10.28 4.39
CA LEU A 863 15.09 9.67 5.60
C LEU A 863 13.92 9.02 6.36
N ARG A 864 13.69 7.74 6.07
CA ARG A 864 12.56 6.98 6.63
C ARG A 864 12.66 6.80 8.11
N ASP A 865 13.78 6.26 8.55
CA ASP A 865 14.04 6.00 9.95
C ASP A 865 15.45 6.46 10.31
N CYS A 866 15.59 7.00 11.50
CA CYS A 866 16.86 7.12 12.17
C CYS A 866 16.71 6.78 13.64
N GLU A 867 17.75 6.21 14.24
CA GLU A 867 17.75 5.84 15.65
C GLU A 867 19.10 6.19 16.25
N VAL A 868 19.06 6.76 17.45
CA VAL A 868 20.20 6.87 18.36
C VAL A 868 19.82 6.15 19.64
N TYR A 869 20.67 5.24 20.09
CA TYR A 869 20.39 4.45 21.27
C TYR A 869 21.60 4.21 22.15
N TYR A 870 21.32 3.87 23.39
CA TYR A 870 22.31 3.44 24.35
C TYR A 870 21.87 2.18 25.08
N LYS A 871 22.65 1.10 24.96
CA LYS A 871 22.52 -0.12 25.75
C LYS A 871 23.24 0.08 27.06
N LEU A 872 22.51 0.00 28.16
CA LEU A 872 23.08 0.19 29.49
C LEU A 872 24.11 -0.92 29.80
N PRO A 873 25.30 -0.59 30.34
CA PRO A 873 26.30 -1.58 30.70
C PRO A 873 25.84 -2.56 31.77
N ALA A 874 26.27 -3.82 31.69
CA ALA A 874 25.92 -4.86 32.64
C ALA A 874 26.12 -4.44 34.10
N LYS A 875 27.22 -3.75 34.40
CA LYS A 875 27.54 -3.23 35.74
C LYS A 875 26.43 -2.34 36.35
N VAL A 876 25.67 -1.67 35.52
CA VAL A 876 24.55 -0.78 35.96
C VAL A 876 23.26 -1.56 36.19
N ILE A 877 23.00 -2.56 35.37
CA ILE A 877 21.69 -3.26 35.31
C ILE A 877 21.67 -4.56 36.14
N GLU A 878 22.81 -5.26 36.32
CA GLU A 878 22.91 -6.49 37.13
C GLU A 878 22.41 -6.36 38.58
N PRO A 879 22.71 -5.26 39.32
CA PRO A 879 22.17 -5.08 40.65
C PRO A 879 20.63 -5.01 40.71
N LEU A 880 20.01 -4.65 39.57
CA LEU A 880 18.55 -4.55 39.42
C LEU A 880 17.94 -5.86 38.91
N LYS A 881 18.72 -6.92 38.74
CA LYS A 881 18.33 -8.21 38.12
C LYS A 881 17.77 -8.03 36.71
N VAL A 882 18.26 -7.05 35.99
CA VAL A 882 17.92 -6.74 34.61
C VAL A 882 18.98 -7.37 33.70
N SER A 883 18.53 -8.12 32.69
CA SER A 883 19.42 -8.79 31.71
C SER A 883 19.85 -7.85 30.60
N SER A 884 18.99 -6.96 30.16
CA SER A 884 19.28 -5.90 29.19
C SER A 884 18.39 -4.69 29.36
N ALA A 885 18.93 -3.50 29.08
CA ALA A 885 18.17 -2.27 29.03
C ALA A 885 18.69 -1.36 27.91
N LYS A 886 17.77 -0.82 27.12
CA LYS A 886 18.05 0.06 25.98
C LYS A 886 17.18 1.32 26.09
N VAL A 887 17.82 2.50 26.03
CA VAL A 887 17.14 3.80 25.87
C VAL A 887 17.37 4.24 24.42
N PHE A 888 16.35 4.79 23.79
CA PHE A 888 16.45 5.18 22.39
C PHE A 888 15.66 6.44 22.06
N VAL A 889 16.16 7.14 21.04
CA VAL A 889 15.48 8.22 20.33
C VAL A 889 15.41 7.81 18.86
N GLN A 890 14.21 7.80 18.30
CA GLN A 890 13.98 7.44 16.91
C GLN A 890 13.27 8.58 16.19
N GLY A 891 13.65 8.80 14.93
CA GLY A 891 12.98 9.74 14.04
C GLY A 891 12.41 9.03 12.82
N GLN A 892 11.29 9.53 12.31
CA GLN A 892 10.68 9.03 11.09
C GLN A 892 10.30 10.17 10.16
N ASN A 893 10.54 9.99 8.86
CA ASN A 893 10.26 10.97 7.79
C ASN A 893 10.88 12.37 8.05
N LEU A 894 12.03 12.46 8.73
CA LEU A 894 12.60 13.74 9.14
C LEU A 894 13.05 14.61 7.96
N LEU A 895 13.50 13.99 6.87
CA LEU A 895 13.93 14.65 5.65
C LEU A 895 13.19 14.04 4.45
N SER A 896 12.71 14.90 3.56
CA SER A 896 12.18 14.54 2.24
C SER A 896 12.85 15.42 1.19
N PHE A 897 13.26 14.79 0.09
CA PHE A 897 13.75 15.42 -1.11
C PHE A 897 12.90 14.91 -2.26
N ASP A 898 12.07 15.74 -2.82
CA ASP A 898 11.12 15.37 -3.86
C ASP A 898 10.85 16.52 -4.83
N ASN A 899 10.03 16.28 -5.83
CA ASN A 899 9.69 17.24 -6.85
C ASN A 899 8.25 17.76 -6.76
N ILE A 900 7.61 17.64 -5.59
CA ILE A 900 6.26 18.11 -5.31
C ILE A 900 6.27 19.05 -4.12
N ASP A 901 6.09 20.34 -4.35
CA ASP A 901 6.17 21.35 -3.29
C ASP A 901 4.88 21.42 -2.44
N ALA A 902 3.72 21.14 -3.04
CA ALA A 902 2.43 21.37 -2.40
C ALA A 902 2.07 20.35 -1.30
N MET A 903 2.49 19.09 -1.45
CA MET A 903 2.12 17.98 -0.58
C MET A 903 3.23 16.93 -0.49
N ASP A 904 3.06 15.91 0.35
CA ASP A 904 3.98 14.78 0.37
C ASP A 904 3.91 13.99 -0.95
N ALA A 905 5.06 13.81 -1.63
CA ALA A 905 5.13 13.19 -2.95
C ALA A 905 4.66 11.73 -2.98
N GLU A 906 4.65 11.03 -1.86
CA GLU A 906 4.17 9.66 -1.73
C GLU A 906 2.67 9.62 -1.41
N ASN A 907 2.14 10.64 -0.72
CA ASN A 907 0.74 10.74 -0.32
C ASN A 907 0.09 11.98 -0.95
N LEU A 908 -0.25 11.89 -2.21
CA LEU A 908 -0.94 12.93 -2.98
C LEU A 908 -2.47 12.88 -2.84
N ASN A 909 -3.00 12.11 -1.89
CA ASN A 909 -4.43 11.98 -1.67
C ASN A 909 -4.93 12.97 -0.61
N THR A 910 -6.20 13.34 -0.72
CA THR A 910 -6.95 14.04 0.33
C THR A 910 -7.17 13.11 1.53
N GLY A 911 -6.20 13.00 2.39
CA GLY A 911 -6.30 12.16 3.56
C GLY A 911 -5.57 12.77 4.75
N TYR A 912 -5.46 12.02 5.83
CA TYR A 912 -4.70 12.45 6.98
C TYR A 912 -3.22 12.65 6.60
N PRO A 913 -2.62 13.84 6.86
CA PRO A 913 -1.31 14.18 6.34
C PRO A 913 -0.21 13.30 6.92
N VAL A 914 0.78 13.01 6.10
CA VAL A 914 2.04 12.41 6.56
C VAL A 914 2.78 13.43 7.42
N MET A 915 3.34 12.99 8.54
CA MET A 915 4.03 13.85 9.50
C MET A 915 5.45 13.35 9.76
N LYS A 916 6.32 14.28 10.12
CA LYS A 916 7.61 13.98 10.73
C LYS A 916 7.37 13.56 12.18
N SER A 917 8.21 12.67 12.72
CA SER A 917 8.04 12.27 14.12
C SER A 917 9.36 12.03 14.84
N ILE A 918 9.33 12.23 16.16
CA ILE A 918 10.38 11.84 17.10
C ILE A 918 9.73 10.97 18.17
N ASN A 919 10.33 9.81 18.41
CA ASN A 919 9.89 8.81 19.39
C ASN A 919 10.96 8.63 20.45
N LEU A 920 10.58 8.73 21.72
CA LEU A 920 11.42 8.45 22.87
C LEU A 920 10.98 7.14 23.51
N GLY A 921 11.91 6.26 23.81
CA GLY A 921 11.50 4.98 24.39
C GLY A 921 12.57 4.29 25.23
N LEU A 922 12.08 3.32 25.98
CA LEU A 922 12.85 2.45 26.87
C LEU A 922 12.39 1.00 26.65
N SER A 923 13.34 0.07 26.65
CA SER A 923 13.07 -1.36 26.67
C SER A 923 13.95 -2.03 27.71
N VAL A 924 13.35 -2.84 28.60
CA VAL A 924 14.03 -3.53 29.68
C VAL A 924 13.64 -5.01 29.65
N GLN A 925 14.63 -5.89 29.81
CA GLN A 925 14.41 -7.34 29.90
C GLN A 925 15.03 -7.86 31.20
N PHE A 926 14.27 -8.67 31.91
CA PHE A 926 14.64 -9.34 33.14
C PHE A 926 14.97 -10.81 32.93
#